data_52e7ad86a1d242facdb2d852884fd9d1
#
_entry.id   52e7ad86a1d242facdb2d852884fd9d1
#
_cell.length_a   1.000
_cell.length_b   1.000
_cell.length_c   1.000
_cell.angle_alpha   90.00
_cell.angle_beta   90.00
_cell.angle_gamma   90.00
#
_symmetry.space_group_name_H-M   'P 1'
#
loop_
_entity.id
_entity.type
_entity.pdbx_description
1 polymer ?
#
loop_
_entity_poly.entity_id
_entity_poly.type
_entity_poly.pdbx_seq_one_letter_code
_entity_poly.pdbx_strand_id
1 'polypeptide(L)'
;MPSPARPTLVHTLVSHAATRGDQTAYEYLHDDGRVDSLTYRELLARATKVAPRLRVDSGNKGPALLLYPPGLDFVVAVWACFLAGVPAVPAYPPIFGSTDRIAARFTRMLEDSRAVTLLADPDVLGLFTAGVHPEAMPRVLTLDDDADATTDGNPDEDVLDALLRTAAAPEDPALIQYTSGSTGQPKGVVLEHRNLLANIRAITDVFKLDETARVVSWLPPYHDMGLIGFILTPVHGAFPVRLMSPVHFLKNPLAWLRQISELGITHTGGPNFAYDLCDRRAATADLTGLDLSTWRLAFNGAEPIRPATLQRFADRFAPHGFRPEAFLPCYGLAEATLIVTGHHWSGPADGVDEDGRVDCGPVIDGHTLVLVDPETGAPVPEGAEGEIWISGPSISNGYWNSTGAPAGELFGVLDGTRRLRTGDLGRLRAGHLTVTGRRKDVLIQNGVNHHAHDLCSAATEDNPAVRPTAAAFAGPDDEIVIAVEVAGRNHDTAALAADIRIRVLTATGARVHTVVLCPPRTIPRTTSGKVQHSLARTRHLDGTLGGTAVTATPVTATAEDTELLTLFLSSIFAAVCQVPSCGPDETLAAMGGDSLRAAEIAAVAEDALTLEVRVEDVLRAQTPRELTARLARRWADDELPYTDALDRVKTLMSHD
;
A
#
# COMPACT_ATOMS: atom_id res chain seq x y z
N MET A 1 -26.15 13.71 38.61
CA MET A 1 -26.59 12.77 37.57
C MET A 1 -25.37 12.50 36.70
N PRO A 2 -25.00 11.25 36.44
CA PRO A 2 -23.95 11.00 35.47
C PRO A 2 -24.41 11.56 34.11
N SER A 3 -23.52 12.25 33.41
CA SER A 3 -23.74 12.73 32.05
C SER A 3 -24.25 11.57 31.18
N PRO A 4 -25.25 11.78 30.30
CA PRO A 4 -25.72 10.69 29.46
C PRO A 4 -24.54 10.14 28.69
N ALA A 5 -24.25 8.85 28.90
CA ALA A 5 -23.15 8.16 28.23
C ALA A 5 -23.32 8.37 26.72
N ARG A 6 -22.28 8.89 26.05
CA ARG A 6 -22.30 9.02 24.59
C ARG A 6 -22.46 7.63 23.98
N PRO A 7 -23.33 7.43 22.97
CA PRO A 7 -23.58 6.12 22.40
C PRO A 7 -22.31 5.54 21.77
N THR A 8 -22.11 4.22 21.95
CA THR A 8 -21.09 3.43 21.25
C THR A 8 -21.73 2.65 20.10
N LEU A 9 -20.93 1.96 19.28
CA LEU A 9 -21.44 1.07 18.22
C LEU A 9 -22.36 -0.03 18.76
N VAL A 10 -22.17 -0.49 20.00
CA VAL A 10 -23.06 -1.45 20.69
C VAL A 10 -24.49 -0.92 20.75
N HIS A 11 -24.68 0.33 21.15
CA HIS A 11 -26.00 0.94 21.22
C HIS A 11 -26.67 1.02 19.84
N THR A 12 -25.88 1.23 18.78
CA THR A 12 -26.38 1.24 17.40
C THR A 12 -26.87 -0.16 16.99
N LEU A 13 -26.09 -1.21 17.27
CA LEU A 13 -26.51 -2.60 16.98
C LEU A 13 -27.80 -2.96 17.72
N VAL A 14 -27.88 -2.67 19.03
CA VAL A 14 -29.08 -2.94 19.84
C VAL A 14 -30.30 -2.21 19.29
N SER A 15 -30.15 -0.92 18.93
CA SER A 15 -31.23 -0.15 18.31
C SER A 15 -31.71 -0.76 16.99
N HIS A 16 -30.79 -1.22 16.13
CA HIS A 16 -31.17 -1.85 14.86
C HIS A 16 -31.79 -3.23 15.05
N ALA A 17 -31.30 -4.02 15.98
CA ALA A 17 -31.93 -5.30 16.32
C ALA A 17 -33.39 -5.14 16.82
N ALA A 18 -33.65 -4.04 17.55
CA ALA A 18 -35.01 -3.74 18.02
C ALA A 18 -35.92 -3.16 16.92
N THR A 19 -35.39 -2.35 15.99
CA THR A 19 -36.22 -1.62 15.01
C THR A 19 -36.22 -2.24 13.62
N ARG A 20 -35.17 -3.00 13.27
CA ARG A 20 -34.91 -3.62 11.95
C ARG A 20 -34.45 -5.08 12.08
N GLY A 21 -34.82 -5.76 13.15
CA GLY A 21 -34.26 -7.06 13.55
C GLY A 21 -34.19 -8.10 12.44
N ASP A 22 -35.21 -8.17 11.58
CA ASP A 22 -35.32 -9.16 10.51
C ASP A 22 -34.63 -8.72 9.20
N GLN A 23 -34.07 -7.52 9.16
CA GLN A 23 -33.27 -7.09 8.00
C GLN A 23 -31.90 -7.75 8.02
N THR A 24 -31.43 -8.16 6.84
CA THR A 24 -30.08 -8.69 6.64
C THR A 24 -29.06 -7.62 6.97
N ALA A 25 -28.14 -7.92 7.89
CA ALA A 25 -26.97 -7.10 8.18
C ALA A 25 -25.78 -7.55 7.34
N TYR A 26 -25.55 -8.87 7.28
CA TYR A 26 -24.41 -9.46 6.57
C TYR A 26 -24.83 -10.67 5.76
N GLU A 27 -24.14 -10.83 4.64
CA GLU A 27 -24.12 -12.06 3.86
C GLU A 27 -22.67 -12.51 3.67
N TYR A 28 -22.44 -13.81 3.54
CA TYR A 28 -21.14 -14.36 3.18
C TYR A 28 -21.27 -15.29 1.98
N LEU A 29 -20.55 -14.94 0.91
CA LEU A 29 -20.46 -15.73 -0.32
C LEU A 29 -19.31 -16.72 -0.21
N HIS A 30 -19.61 -18.00 -0.23
CA HIS A 30 -18.65 -19.11 -0.26
C HIS A 30 -18.09 -19.34 -1.66
N ASP A 31 -16.97 -20.06 -1.73
CA ASP A 31 -16.28 -20.39 -3.00
C ASP A 31 -17.15 -21.29 -3.92
N ASP A 32 -18.10 -22.04 -3.35
CA ASP A 32 -19.06 -22.90 -4.06
C ASP A 32 -20.33 -22.18 -4.53
N GLY A 33 -20.44 -20.89 -4.23
CA GLY A 33 -21.59 -20.05 -4.58
C GLY A 33 -22.71 -20.03 -3.54
N ARG A 34 -22.61 -20.81 -2.46
CA ARG A 34 -23.55 -20.75 -1.34
C ARG A 34 -23.44 -19.39 -0.64
N VAL A 35 -24.57 -18.86 -0.18
CA VAL A 35 -24.63 -17.59 0.56
C VAL A 35 -25.28 -17.85 1.91
N ASP A 36 -24.54 -17.58 2.98
CA ASP A 36 -25.08 -17.53 4.34
C ASP A 36 -25.46 -16.09 4.68
N SER A 37 -26.48 -15.91 5.48
CA SER A 37 -26.96 -14.58 5.90
C SER A 37 -27.06 -14.48 7.41
N LEU A 38 -26.99 -13.23 7.91
CA LEU A 38 -27.13 -12.90 9.32
C LEU A 38 -27.93 -11.60 9.43
N THR A 39 -29.07 -11.66 10.10
CA THR A 39 -29.91 -10.49 10.39
C THR A 39 -29.37 -9.73 11.60
N TYR A 40 -29.84 -8.48 11.81
CA TYR A 40 -29.47 -7.71 13.02
C TYR A 40 -29.87 -8.42 14.32
N ARG A 41 -31.03 -9.07 14.34
CA ARG A 41 -31.52 -9.83 15.48
C ARG A 41 -30.63 -11.03 15.79
N GLU A 42 -30.34 -11.84 14.77
CA GLU A 42 -29.48 -13.02 14.90
C GLU A 42 -28.07 -12.65 15.32
N LEU A 43 -27.51 -11.57 14.73
CA LEU A 43 -26.20 -11.05 15.12
C LEU A 43 -26.16 -10.71 16.60
N LEU A 44 -27.15 -9.92 17.07
CA LEU A 44 -27.22 -9.52 18.47
C LEU A 44 -27.42 -10.74 19.38
N ALA A 45 -28.30 -11.66 19.02
CA ALA A 45 -28.55 -12.86 19.81
C ALA A 45 -27.30 -13.75 19.95
N ARG A 46 -26.63 -14.03 18.84
CA ARG A 46 -25.38 -14.82 18.83
C ARG A 46 -24.28 -14.13 19.63
N ALA A 47 -24.08 -12.84 19.45
CA ALA A 47 -23.07 -12.06 20.18
C ALA A 47 -23.37 -11.97 21.67
N THR A 48 -24.66 -11.81 22.07
CA THR A 48 -25.10 -11.76 23.48
C THR A 48 -24.85 -13.10 24.19
N LYS A 49 -24.98 -14.23 23.50
CA LYS A 49 -24.70 -15.56 24.05
C LYS A 49 -23.20 -15.75 24.38
N VAL A 50 -22.31 -15.21 23.57
CA VAL A 50 -20.86 -15.35 23.73
C VAL A 50 -20.26 -14.33 24.70
N ALA A 51 -20.80 -13.10 24.72
CA ALA A 51 -20.22 -11.96 25.46
C ALA A 51 -19.98 -12.23 26.96
N PRO A 52 -20.87 -12.87 27.76
CA PRO A 52 -20.61 -13.17 29.16
C PRO A 52 -19.40 -14.06 29.37
N ARG A 53 -19.16 -14.98 28.45
CA ARG A 53 -18.05 -15.95 28.51
C ARG A 53 -16.68 -15.28 28.29
N LEU A 54 -16.64 -14.11 27.63
CA LEU A 54 -15.42 -13.33 27.44
C LEU A 54 -14.98 -12.59 28.70
N ARG A 55 -15.88 -12.41 29.68
CA ARG A 55 -15.58 -11.79 30.97
C ARG A 55 -15.02 -12.83 31.91
N VAL A 56 -13.74 -12.73 32.22
CA VAL A 56 -13.08 -13.62 33.20
C VAL A 56 -13.50 -13.20 34.61
N ASP A 57 -13.75 -14.17 35.50
CA ASP A 57 -14.06 -13.92 36.92
C ASP A 57 -13.05 -12.96 37.52
N SER A 58 -13.50 -11.98 38.30
CA SER A 58 -12.73 -10.92 38.96
C SER A 58 -12.50 -9.59 38.20
N GLY A 59 -13.25 -9.32 37.13
CA GLY A 59 -13.20 -7.99 36.49
C GLY A 59 -11.99 -7.76 35.56
N ASN A 60 -11.21 -8.78 35.24
CA ASN A 60 -10.15 -8.68 34.25
C ASN A 60 -10.75 -8.67 32.83
N LYS A 61 -10.79 -7.47 32.23
CA LYS A 61 -11.23 -7.21 30.84
C LYS A 61 -10.04 -7.25 29.87
N GLY A 62 -9.10 -8.18 30.04
CA GLY A 62 -7.97 -8.32 29.11
C GLY A 62 -8.45 -8.60 27.68
N PRO A 63 -7.60 -8.32 26.67
CA PRO A 63 -7.95 -8.47 25.27
C PRO A 63 -8.35 -9.91 24.90
N ALA A 64 -9.25 -10.06 23.92
CA ALA A 64 -9.57 -11.33 23.30
C ALA A 64 -8.98 -11.41 21.89
N LEU A 65 -8.10 -12.39 21.66
CA LEU A 65 -7.54 -12.69 20.36
C LEU A 65 -8.57 -13.47 19.53
N LEU A 66 -8.86 -13.00 18.32
CA LEU A 66 -9.84 -13.58 17.41
C LEU A 66 -9.15 -14.34 16.29
N LEU A 67 -9.34 -15.67 16.23
CA LEU A 67 -8.73 -16.55 15.26
C LEU A 67 -9.78 -17.27 14.42
N TYR A 68 -10.32 -16.59 13.44
CA TYR A 68 -11.36 -17.09 12.54
C TYR A 68 -10.96 -16.93 11.08
N PRO A 69 -11.42 -17.82 10.18
CA PRO A 69 -11.42 -17.54 8.75
C PRO A 69 -12.36 -16.36 8.44
N PRO A 70 -12.24 -15.74 7.25
CA PRO A 70 -13.26 -14.81 6.79
C PRO A 70 -14.63 -15.47 6.77
N GLY A 71 -15.61 -14.84 7.41
CA GLY A 71 -16.96 -15.42 7.55
C GLY A 71 -17.83 -14.70 8.57
N LEU A 72 -19.06 -15.14 8.73
CA LEU A 72 -20.03 -14.55 9.67
C LEU A 72 -19.64 -14.78 11.14
N ASP A 73 -18.93 -15.86 11.44
CA ASP A 73 -18.47 -16.16 12.80
C ASP A 73 -17.43 -15.15 13.28
N PHE A 74 -16.53 -14.69 12.39
CA PHE A 74 -15.63 -13.57 12.71
C PHE A 74 -16.42 -12.31 13.08
N VAL A 75 -17.50 -12.01 12.33
CA VAL A 75 -18.36 -10.85 12.62
C VAL A 75 -19.00 -10.99 14.01
N VAL A 76 -19.57 -12.14 14.31
CA VAL A 76 -20.17 -12.44 15.65
C VAL A 76 -19.13 -12.27 16.75
N ALA A 77 -17.92 -12.80 16.56
CA ALA A 77 -16.83 -12.72 17.54
C ALA A 77 -16.43 -11.26 17.86
N VAL A 78 -16.33 -10.40 16.85
CA VAL A 78 -16.05 -8.96 17.03
C VAL A 78 -17.15 -8.29 17.87
N TRP A 79 -18.42 -8.51 17.51
CA TRP A 79 -19.54 -7.91 18.23
C TRP A 79 -19.73 -8.46 19.64
N ALA A 80 -19.38 -9.73 19.87
CA ALA A 80 -19.36 -10.32 21.22
C ALA A 80 -18.32 -9.62 22.12
N CYS A 81 -17.12 -9.32 21.58
CA CYS A 81 -16.11 -8.56 22.30
C CYS A 81 -16.61 -7.15 22.66
N PHE A 82 -17.23 -6.45 21.73
CA PHE A 82 -17.76 -5.10 21.97
C PHE A 82 -18.87 -5.11 23.03
N LEU A 83 -19.80 -6.07 22.98
CA LEU A 83 -20.83 -6.27 24.00
C LEU A 83 -20.24 -6.61 25.36
N ALA A 84 -19.18 -7.41 25.39
CA ALA A 84 -18.49 -7.76 26.64
C ALA A 84 -17.70 -6.58 27.22
N GLY A 85 -17.43 -5.53 26.44
CA GLY A 85 -16.48 -4.47 26.80
C GLY A 85 -15.05 -4.96 26.88
N VAL A 86 -14.68 -5.90 26.03
CA VAL A 86 -13.36 -6.54 25.93
C VAL A 86 -12.71 -6.10 24.61
N PRO A 87 -11.46 -5.59 24.62
CA PRO A 87 -10.80 -5.22 23.38
C PRO A 87 -10.63 -6.42 22.44
N ALA A 88 -11.11 -6.32 21.21
CA ALA A 88 -10.93 -7.33 20.19
C ALA A 88 -9.53 -7.22 19.57
N VAL A 89 -8.86 -8.36 19.34
CA VAL A 89 -7.55 -8.45 18.67
C VAL A 89 -7.69 -9.36 17.46
N PRO A 90 -8.01 -8.83 16.27
CA PRO A 90 -8.11 -9.64 15.06
C PRO A 90 -6.78 -10.28 14.70
N ALA A 91 -6.74 -11.62 14.64
CA ALA A 91 -5.58 -12.36 14.21
C ALA A 91 -5.76 -12.87 12.78
N TYR A 92 -4.67 -12.95 12.08
CA TYR A 92 -4.62 -13.45 10.70
C TYR A 92 -4.62 -14.99 10.72
N PRO A 93 -5.62 -15.67 10.13
CA PRO A 93 -5.60 -17.11 10.05
C PRO A 93 -4.52 -17.62 9.07
N PRO A 94 -4.02 -18.86 9.25
CA PRO A 94 -2.90 -19.43 8.47
C PRO A 94 -3.31 -19.87 7.06
N ILE A 95 -3.98 -19.01 6.32
CA ILE A 95 -4.48 -19.35 4.98
C ILE A 95 -3.36 -19.30 3.92
N PHE A 96 -2.29 -18.51 4.17
CA PHE A 96 -1.19 -18.31 3.22
C PHE A 96 0.18 -18.29 3.90
N GLY A 97 1.12 -19.09 3.43
CA GLY A 97 2.52 -19.08 3.85
C GLY A 97 3.01 -20.38 4.48
N SER A 98 4.29 -20.45 4.87
CA SER A 98 4.81 -21.57 5.65
C SER A 98 4.23 -21.54 7.07
N THR A 99 3.80 -22.69 7.55
CA THR A 99 3.21 -22.89 8.89
C THR A 99 4.06 -22.26 9.99
N ASP A 100 5.39 -22.36 9.89
CA ASP A 100 6.34 -21.84 10.90
C ASP A 100 6.33 -20.31 11.02
N ARG A 101 6.23 -19.57 9.88
CA ARG A 101 6.20 -18.10 9.90
C ARG A 101 4.90 -17.58 10.49
N ILE A 102 3.80 -18.26 10.21
CA ILE A 102 2.47 -17.89 10.69
C ILE A 102 2.39 -18.18 12.18
N ALA A 103 2.87 -19.34 12.62
CA ALA A 103 2.96 -19.69 14.03
C ALA A 103 3.82 -18.69 14.81
N ALA A 104 5.00 -18.32 14.30
CA ALA A 104 5.87 -17.34 14.93
C ALA A 104 5.24 -15.94 15.04
N ARG A 105 4.44 -15.52 14.03
CA ARG A 105 3.71 -14.25 14.09
C ARG A 105 2.56 -14.31 15.10
N PHE A 106 1.81 -15.39 15.09
CA PHE A 106 0.72 -15.62 16.05
C PHE A 106 1.24 -15.62 17.49
N THR A 107 2.33 -16.36 17.76
CA THR A 107 2.99 -16.38 19.08
C THR A 107 3.36 -14.97 19.54
N ARG A 108 3.98 -14.17 18.67
CA ARG A 108 4.32 -12.77 19.02
C ARG A 108 3.10 -11.90 19.27
N MET A 109 2.02 -12.06 18.49
CA MET A 109 0.78 -11.33 18.75
C MET A 109 0.16 -11.74 20.09
N LEU A 110 0.23 -13.02 20.44
CA LEU A 110 -0.25 -13.54 21.70
C LEU A 110 0.56 -12.97 22.89
N GLU A 111 1.87 -12.99 22.80
CA GLU A 111 2.77 -12.44 23.80
C GLU A 111 2.60 -10.92 23.98
N ASP A 112 2.55 -10.17 22.87
CA ASP A 112 2.41 -8.71 22.90
C ASP A 112 1.01 -8.28 23.31
N SER A 113 -0.04 -8.91 22.82
CA SER A 113 -1.43 -8.57 23.17
C SER A 113 -1.75 -8.88 24.62
N ARG A 114 -1.05 -9.84 25.24
CA ARG A 114 -1.39 -10.40 26.55
C ARG A 114 -2.86 -10.79 26.64
N ALA A 115 -3.37 -11.33 25.53
CA ALA A 115 -4.76 -11.76 25.46
C ALA A 115 -5.06 -12.80 26.53
N VAL A 116 -6.14 -12.60 27.26
CA VAL A 116 -6.60 -13.54 28.31
C VAL A 116 -7.52 -14.62 27.75
N THR A 117 -8.08 -14.36 26.57
CA THR A 117 -8.96 -15.28 25.88
C THR A 117 -8.54 -15.39 24.40
N LEU A 118 -8.56 -16.60 23.88
CA LEU A 118 -8.50 -16.92 22.46
C LEU A 118 -9.89 -17.38 22.01
N LEU A 119 -10.59 -16.57 21.25
CA LEU A 119 -11.84 -16.93 20.62
C LEU A 119 -11.53 -17.42 19.21
N ALA A 120 -11.71 -18.72 18.95
CA ALA A 120 -11.20 -19.37 17.77
C ALA A 120 -12.21 -20.29 17.09
N ASP A 121 -12.07 -20.40 15.78
CA ASP A 121 -12.64 -21.48 14.99
C ASP A 121 -11.90 -22.79 15.30
N PRO A 122 -12.59 -23.92 15.61
CA PRO A 122 -11.97 -25.17 15.97
C PRO A 122 -11.03 -25.74 14.89
N ASP A 123 -11.40 -25.62 13.61
CA ASP A 123 -10.61 -26.15 12.49
C ASP A 123 -9.32 -25.33 12.31
N VAL A 124 -9.44 -24.00 12.43
CA VAL A 124 -8.28 -23.10 12.36
C VAL A 124 -7.36 -23.32 13.54
N LEU A 125 -7.89 -23.50 14.75
CA LEU A 125 -7.12 -23.78 15.96
C LEU A 125 -6.28 -25.05 15.81
N GLY A 126 -6.86 -26.11 15.23
CA GLY A 126 -6.17 -27.36 14.98
C GLY A 126 -4.90 -27.23 14.12
N LEU A 127 -4.85 -26.23 13.23
CA LEU A 127 -3.68 -25.95 12.40
C LEU A 127 -2.52 -25.28 13.18
N PHE A 128 -2.82 -24.63 14.31
CA PHE A 128 -1.82 -23.90 15.11
C PHE A 128 -1.22 -24.71 16.25
N THR A 129 -1.95 -25.72 16.77
CA THR A 129 -1.53 -26.45 17.97
C THR A 129 -0.25 -27.26 17.78
N ALA A 130 0.18 -27.50 16.57
CA ALA A 130 1.42 -28.21 16.27
C ALA A 130 2.71 -27.42 16.58
N GLY A 131 2.63 -26.09 16.82
CA GLY A 131 3.81 -25.22 17.00
C GLY A 131 3.78 -24.29 18.21
N VAL A 132 2.70 -24.30 19.01
CA VAL A 132 2.55 -23.41 20.18
C VAL A 132 2.60 -24.25 21.45
N HIS A 133 3.44 -23.88 22.43
CA HIS A 133 3.50 -24.58 23.72
C HIS A 133 2.17 -24.42 24.48
N PRO A 134 1.54 -25.51 24.95
CA PRO A 134 0.24 -25.46 25.64
C PRO A 134 0.18 -24.56 26.88
N GLU A 135 1.33 -24.37 27.55
CA GLU A 135 1.42 -23.54 28.75
C GLU A 135 1.33 -22.02 28.48
N ALA A 136 1.52 -21.60 27.22
CA ALA A 136 1.44 -20.19 26.80
C ALA A 136 0.05 -19.82 26.20
N MET A 137 -0.86 -20.77 26.07
CA MET A 137 -2.18 -20.51 25.46
C MET A 137 -3.12 -19.86 26.47
N PRO A 138 -3.84 -18.77 26.08
CA PRO A 138 -4.91 -18.21 26.89
C PRO A 138 -6.10 -19.18 26.94
N ARG A 139 -7.10 -18.83 27.74
CA ARG A 139 -8.37 -19.58 27.74
C ARG A 139 -8.96 -19.62 26.33
N VAL A 140 -9.15 -20.82 25.79
CA VAL A 140 -9.76 -21.03 24.47
C VAL A 140 -11.28 -21.09 24.61
N LEU A 141 -11.98 -20.37 23.76
CA LEU A 141 -13.43 -20.39 23.58
C LEU A 141 -13.77 -20.60 22.12
N THR A 142 -14.88 -21.29 21.84
CA THR A 142 -15.48 -21.36 20.50
C THR A 142 -16.89 -20.75 20.52
N LEU A 143 -17.44 -20.44 19.36
CA LEU A 143 -18.81 -19.93 19.27
C LEU A 143 -19.87 -21.03 19.56
N ASP A 144 -19.50 -22.29 19.30
CA ASP A 144 -20.44 -23.44 19.30
C ASP A 144 -20.44 -24.24 20.62
N ASP A 145 -19.65 -23.84 21.64
CA ASP A 145 -19.56 -24.58 22.91
C ASP A 145 -20.89 -24.75 23.66
N ASP A 146 -22.00 -24.19 23.15
CA ASP A 146 -23.36 -24.31 23.68
C ASP A 146 -24.38 -24.64 22.57
N ALA A 147 -24.10 -25.61 21.71
CA ALA A 147 -24.92 -25.98 20.55
C ALA A 147 -26.37 -26.45 20.91
N ASP A 148 -26.65 -26.71 22.20
CA ASP A 148 -27.95 -27.27 22.65
C ASP A 148 -29.07 -26.23 22.92
N ALA A 149 -28.80 -24.93 22.78
CA ALA A 149 -29.83 -23.92 22.98
C ALA A 149 -30.44 -23.50 21.62
N THR A 150 -31.60 -24.07 21.30
CA THR A 150 -32.49 -23.55 20.25
C THR A 150 -32.81 -22.09 20.58
N THR A 151 -32.10 -21.16 19.90
CA THR A 151 -32.42 -19.75 20.02
C THR A 151 -33.54 -19.43 19.03
N ASP A 152 -34.66 -18.91 19.52
CA ASP A 152 -35.75 -18.32 18.72
C ASP A 152 -35.29 -17.09 17.90
N GLY A 153 -33.99 -16.93 17.67
CA GLY A 153 -33.38 -15.79 17.01
C GLY A 153 -33.35 -14.49 17.83
N ASN A 154 -33.90 -14.50 19.06
CA ASN A 154 -33.93 -13.34 19.95
C ASN A 154 -32.76 -13.37 20.95
N PRO A 155 -32.19 -12.21 21.33
CA PRO A 155 -31.23 -12.13 22.43
C PRO A 155 -31.93 -12.44 23.76
N ASP A 156 -31.19 -13.02 24.71
CA ASP A 156 -31.60 -13.10 26.10
C ASP A 156 -31.62 -11.68 26.68
N GLU A 157 -32.82 -11.18 27.00
CA GLU A 157 -33.04 -9.81 27.46
C GLU A 157 -32.35 -9.51 28.79
N ASP A 158 -32.37 -10.46 29.74
CA ASP A 158 -31.72 -10.29 31.05
C ASP A 158 -30.18 -10.21 30.91
N VAL A 159 -29.62 -11.04 30.06
CA VAL A 159 -28.19 -11.04 29.73
C VAL A 159 -27.81 -9.76 29.00
N LEU A 160 -28.58 -9.35 28.00
CA LEU A 160 -28.34 -8.13 27.23
C LEU A 160 -28.38 -6.92 28.14
N ASP A 161 -29.38 -6.80 29.01
CA ASP A 161 -29.51 -5.71 29.98
C ASP A 161 -28.33 -5.67 30.95
N ALA A 162 -27.88 -6.83 31.42
CA ALA A 162 -26.69 -6.91 32.28
C ALA A 162 -25.41 -6.45 31.56
N LEU A 163 -25.26 -6.80 30.27
CA LEU A 163 -24.16 -6.36 29.42
C LEU A 163 -24.18 -4.85 29.18
N LEU A 164 -25.36 -4.29 28.88
CA LEU A 164 -25.53 -2.85 28.63
C LEU A 164 -25.31 -1.99 29.88
N ARG A 165 -25.68 -2.48 31.08
CA ARG A 165 -25.37 -1.78 32.34
C ARG A 165 -23.87 -1.64 32.61
N THR A 166 -23.06 -2.52 32.03
CA THR A 166 -21.59 -2.55 32.17
C THR A 166 -20.89 -2.36 30.84
N ALA A 167 -21.59 -1.77 29.86
CA ALA A 167 -21.04 -1.47 28.54
C ALA A 167 -19.78 -0.60 28.64
N ALA A 168 -18.89 -0.77 27.68
CA ALA A 168 -17.68 0.01 27.58
C ALA A 168 -17.99 1.50 27.36
N ALA A 169 -17.20 2.38 27.99
CA ALA A 169 -17.25 3.79 27.75
C ALA A 169 -16.65 4.16 26.37
N PRO A 170 -16.95 5.33 25.82
CA PRO A 170 -16.38 5.77 24.54
C PRO A 170 -14.84 5.81 24.54
N GLU A 171 -14.22 6.02 25.68
CA GLU A 171 -12.79 6.11 25.90
C GLU A 171 -12.12 4.74 26.17
N ASP A 172 -12.93 3.69 26.34
CA ASP A 172 -12.38 2.34 26.55
C ASP A 172 -11.83 1.78 25.23
N PRO A 173 -10.73 1.01 25.27
CA PRO A 173 -10.23 0.29 24.11
C PRO A 173 -11.27 -0.69 23.56
N ALA A 174 -11.59 -0.57 22.27
CA ALA A 174 -12.50 -1.46 21.55
C ALA A 174 -11.75 -2.47 20.69
N LEU A 175 -10.66 -2.02 20.08
CA LEU A 175 -9.91 -2.78 19.09
C LEU A 175 -8.41 -2.57 19.28
N ILE A 176 -7.63 -3.63 19.18
CA ILE A 176 -6.17 -3.59 19.06
C ILE A 176 -5.82 -4.11 17.67
N GLN A 177 -5.60 -3.18 16.75
CA GLN A 177 -5.33 -3.48 15.35
C GLN A 177 -3.82 -3.68 15.14
N TYR A 178 -3.40 -4.93 14.88
CA TYR A 178 -1.99 -5.20 14.58
C TYR A 178 -1.65 -4.81 13.15
N THR A 179 -0.65 -3.93 13.04
CA THR A 179 -0.03 -3.55 11.76
C THR A 179 1.27 -4.31 11.57
N SER A 180 1.66 -4.52 10.31
CA SER A 180 2.89 -5.25 9.98
C SER A 180 4.20 -4.52 10.32
N GLY A 181 4.12 -3.35 10.96
CA GLY A 181 5.25 -2.53 11.35
C GLY A 181 6.38 -2.45 10.30
N SER A 182 6.98 -1.32 10.16
CA SER A 182 8.12 -1.15 9.24
C SER A 182 9.38 -1.88 9.67
N THR A 183 9.47 -2.19 10.95
CA THR A 183 10.60 -2.89 11.58
C THR A 183 10.44 -4.41 11.56
N GLY A 184 9.38 -4.95 10.91
CA GLY A 184 9.06 -6.38 10.91
C GLY A 184 8.43 -6.89 12.22
N GLN A 185 8.37 -6.06 13.27
CA GLN A 185 7.67 -6.37 14.52
C GLN A 185 6.22 -5.88 14.43
N PRO A 186 5.22 -6.74 14.71
CA PRO A 186 3.83 -6.31 14.77
C PRO A 186 3.63 -5.27 15.88
N LYS A 187 2.91 -4.18 15.58
CA LYS A 187 2.53 -3.15 16.57
C LYS A 187 1.02 -3.12 16.68
N GLY A 188 0.49 -3.28 17.89
CA GLY A 188 -0.96 -3.23 18.16
C GLY A 188 -1.43 -1.79 18.37
N VAL A 189 -2.08 -1.21 17.37
CA VAL A 189 -2.69 0.12 17.46
C VAL A 189 -3.94 0.05 18.33
N VAL A 190 -4.01 0.86 19.38
CA VAL A 190 -5.18 0.92 20.29
C VAL A 190 -6.24 1.86 19.73
N LEU A 191 -7.40 1.32 19.41
CA LEU A 191 -8.55 2.11 18.96
C LEU A 191 -9.66 2.06 20.01
N GLU A 192 -10.04 3.23 20.49
CA GLU A 192 -11.16 3.41 21.42
C GLU A 192 -12.49 3.44 20.67
N HIS A 193 -13.60 3.14 21.35
CA HIS A 193 -14.94 3.22 20.75
C HIS A 193 -15.21 4.58 20.10
N ARG A 194 -14.73 5.67 20.72
CA ARG A 194 -14.89 7.04 20.16
C ARG A 194 -14.09 7.25 18.87
N ASN A 195 -12.88 6.64 18.74
CA ASN A 195 -12.08 6.73 17.53
C ASN A 195 -12.80 6.04 16.36
N LEU A 196 -13.31 4.83 16.60
CA LEU A 196 -14.09 4.07 15.62
C LEU A 196 -15.30 4.86 15.14
N LEU A 197 -16.12 5.39 16.06
CA LEU A 197 -17.30 6.17 15.70
C LEU A 197 -16.97 7.46 14.92
N ALA A 198 -15.90 8.15 15.30
CA ALA A 198 -15.50 9.37 14.60
C ALA A 198 -15.09 9.07 13.15
N ASN A 199 -14.32 8.01 12.94
CA ASN A 199 -13.86 7.65 11.60
C ASN A 199 -14.97 7.04 10.74
N ILE A 200 -15.85 6.21 11.32
CA ILE A 200 -17.02 5.64 10.63
C ILE A 200 -17.97 6.75 10.14
N ARG A 201 -18.19 7.80 10.93
CA ARG A 201 -18.96 8.97 10.49
C ARG A 201 -18.29 9.64 9.31
N ALA A 202 -16.98 9.87 9.38
CA ALA A 202 -16.24 10.46 8.28
C ALA A 202 -16.30 9.59 7.00
N ILE A 203 -16.20 8.26 7.12
CA ILE A 203 -16.40 7.34 5.99
C ILE A 203 -17.81 7.50 5.42
N THR A 204 -18.84 7.52 6.27
CA THR A 204 -20.23 7.69 5.86
C THR A 204 -20.43 9.00 5.08
N ASP A 205 -19.82 10.09 5.55
CA ASP A 205 -19.94 11.42 4.95
C ASP A 205 -19.17 11.51 3.62
N VAL A 206 -17.92 11.04 3.57
CA VAL A 206 -17.08 11.09 2.36
C VAL A 206 -17.61 10.15 1.28
N PHE A 207 -18.04 8.94 1.67
CA PHE A 207 -18.56 7.94 0.74
C PHE A 207 -20.05 8.14 0.40
N LYS A 208 -20.72 9.11 1.05
CA LYS A 208 -22.17 9.37 0.89
C LYS A 208 -23.01 8.12 1.11
N LEU A 209 -22.65 7.35 2.16
CA LEU A 209 -23.36 6.14 2.53
C LEU A 209 -24.66 6.46 3.25
N ASP A 210 -25.73 5.80 2.83
CA ASP A 210 -27.04 5.84 3.48
C ASP A 210 -27.65 4.43 3.51
N GLU A 211 -28.87 4.26 4.02
CA GLU A 211 -29.56 2.99 4.13
C GLU A 211 -29.89 2.33 2.76
N THR A 212 -29.76 3.05 1.65
CA THR A 212 -29.93 2.53 0.29
C THR A 212 -28.64 1.96 -0.30
N ALA A 213 -27.50 2.13 0.39
CA ALA A 213 -26.22 1.62 -0.05
C ALA A 213 -26.26 0.08 -0.15
N ARG A 214 -25.71 -0.45 -1.23
CA ARG A 214 -25.48 -1.86 -1.46
C ARG A 214 -23.99 -2.11 -1.58
N VAL A 215 -23.47 -2.99 -0.77
CA VAL A 215 -22.03 -3.12 -0.59
C VAL A 215 -21.58 -4.57 -0.71
N VAL A 216 -20.47 -4.78 -1.40
CA VAL A 216 -19.74 -6.06 -1.42
C VAL A 216 -18.29 -5.83 -1.03
N SER A 217 -17.69 -6.75 -0.27
CA SER A 217 -16.28 -6.68 0.09
C SER A 217 -15.60 -8.03 0.05
N TRP A 218 -14.42 -8.05 -0.55
CA TRP A 218 -13.48 -9.16 -0.51
C TRP A 218 -12.27 -8.87 0.41
N LEU A 219 -12.25 -7.70 1.04
CA LEU A 219 -11.13 -7.28 1.88
C LEU A 219 -11.01 -8.16 3.13
N PRO A 220 -9.76 -8.46 3.57
CA PRO A 220 -9.55 -9.26 4.75
C PRO A 220 -10.22 -8.66 5.99
N PRO A 221 -11.11 -9.39 6.68
CA PRO A 221 -11.88 -8.85 7.82
C PRO A 221 -11.02 -8.57 9.07
N TYR A 222 -9.83 -9.13 9.15
CA TYR A 222 -8.83 -8.88 10.22
C TYR A 222 -7.91 -7.68 9.92
N HIS A 223 -8.11 -6.99 8.79
CA HIS A 223 -7.41 -5.76 8.41
C HIS A 223 -8.32 -4.54 8.67
N ASP A 224 -7.74 -3.39 9.04
CA ASP A 224 -8.47 -2.15 9.34
C ASP A 224 -9.54 -1.82 8.27
N MET A 225 -9.16 -1.86 6.99
CA MET A 225 -10.04 -1.52 5.88
C MET A 225 -11.22 -2.50 5.76
N GLY A 226 -10.99 -3.82 5.91
CA GLY A 226 -12.05 -4.83 5.90
C GLY A 226 -12.92 -4.78 7.15
N LEU A 227 -12.30 -4.60 8.33
CA LEU A 227 -13.01 -4.58 9.60
C LEU A 227 -13.83 -3.29 9.79
N ILE A 228 -13.17 -2.15 9.72
CA ILE A 228 -13.82 -0.86 10.01
C ILE A 228 -14.73 -0.46 8.86
N GLY A 229 -14.24 -0.59 7.61
CA GLY A 229 -15.02 -0.19 6.43
C GLY A 229 -16.22 -1.09 6.14
N PHE A 230 -16.11 -2.41 6.37
CA PHE A 230 -17.11 -3.37 5.89
C PHE A 230 -17.75 -4.26 6.95
N ILE A 231 -17.28 -4.19 8.22
CA ILE A 231 -17.98 -4.85 9.33
C ILE A 231 -18.59 -3.80 10.28
N LEU A 232 -17.87 -2.76 10.63
CA LEU A 232 -18.41 -1.79 11.59
C LEU A 232 -19.26 -0.68 10.94
N THR A 233 -18.81 -0.15 9.79
CA THR A 233 -19.53 0.92 9.06
C THR A 233 -20.94 0.49 8.60
N PRO A 234 -21.17 -0.71 8.05
CA PRO A 234 -22.52 -1.14 7.65
C PRO A 234 -23.54 -1.13 8.80
N VAL A 235 -23.15 -1.55 9.99
CA VAL A 235 -24.06 -1.47 11.16
C VAL A 235 -24.36 -0.03 11.53
N HIS A 236 -23.37 0.88 11.45
CA HIS A 236 -23.61 2.30 11.72
C HIS A 236 -24.59 2.91 10.72
N GLY A 237 -24.44 2.61 9.42
CA GLY A 237 -25.26 3.15 8.33
C GLY A 237 -26.55 2.40 8.05
N ALA A 238 -26.80 1.28 8.73
CA ALA A 238 -27.97 0.40 8.56
C ALA A 238 -28.18 -0.11 7.11
N PHE A 239 -27.12 -0.47 6.42
CA PHE A 239 -27.16 -1.08 5.09
C PHE A 239 -26.53 -2.48 5.09
N PRO A 240 -26.98 -3.40 4.21
CA PRO A 240 -26.44 -4.75 4.12
C PRO A 240 -25.08 -4.76 3.43
N VAL A 241 -24.23 -5.72 3.80
CA VAL A 241 -22.98 -6.00 3.12
C VAL A 241 -22.85 -7.48 2.80
N ARG A 242 -22.43 -7.78 1.55
CA ARG A 242 -22.00 -9.13 1.17
C ARG A 242 -20.48 -9.22 1.29
N LEU A 243 -20.02 -10.12 2.14
CA LEU A 243 -18.62 -10.45 2.32
C LEU A 243 -18.24 -11.64 1.43
N MET A 244 -17.03 -11.67 0.94
CA MET A 244 -16.44 -12.82 0.25
C MET A 244 -14.97 -13.00 0.65
N SER A 245 -14.46 -14.21 0.44
CA SER A 245 -13.06 -14.51 0.81
C SER A 245 -12.06 -13.72 -0.04
N PRO A 246 -11.00 -13.14 0.56
CA PRO A 246 -9.85 -12.59 -0.19
C PRO A 246 -9.22 -13.62 -1.14
N VAL A 247 -9.23 -14.91 -0.74
CA VAL A 247 -8.74 -16.03 -1.57
C VAL A 247 -9.59 -16.20 -2.81
N HIS A 248 -10.91 -16.13 -2.66
CA HIS A 248 -11.85 -16.20 -3.78
C HIS A 248 -11.57 -15.11 -4.80
N PHE A 249 -11.44 -13.86 -4.31
CA PHE A 249 -11.07 -12.72 -5.18
C PHE A 249 -9.74 -12.96 -5.91
N LEU A 250 -8.69 -13.37 -5.20
CA LEU A 250 -7.36 -13.57 -5.81
C LEU A 250 -7.34 -14.69 -6.86
N LYS A 251 -8.15 -15.74 -6.67
CA LYS A 251 -8.32 -16.83 -7.67
C LYS A 251 -9.17 -16.39 -8.85
N ASN A 252 -10.23 -15.63 -8.60
CA ASN A 252 -11.20 -15.18 -9.59
C ASN A 252 -11.59 -13.71 -9.37
N PRO A 253 -10.76 -12.74 -9.80
CA PRO A 253 -11.02 -11.31 -9.58
C PRO A 253 -12.35 -10.82 -10.18
N LEU A 254 -12.76 -11.41 -11.30
CA LEU A 254 -14.01 -11.04 -11.97
C LEU A 254 -15.26 -11.48 -11.18
N ALA A 255 -15.14 -12.39 -10.21
CA ALA A 255 -16.25 -12.71 -9.32
C ALA A 255 -16.73 -11.48 -8.53
N TRP A 256 -15.82 -10.60 -8.12
CA TRP A 256 -16.15 -9.34 -7.49
C TRP A 256 -16.99 -8.43 -8.43
N LEU A 257 -16.56 -8.26 -9.69
CA LEU A 257 -17.30 -7.46 -10.68
C LEU A 257 -18.67 -8.07 -11.00
N ARG A 258 -18.78 -9.40 -11.04
CA ARG A 258 -20.04 -10.08 -11.23
C ARG A 258 -20.98 -9.86 -10.06
N GLN A 259 -20.49 -9.90 -8.80
CA GLN A 259 -21.31 -9.55 -7.64
C GLN A 259 -21.81 -8.10 -7.68
N ILE A 260 -20.97 -7.17 -8.19
CA ILE A 260 -21.40 -5.76 -8.41
C ILE A 260 -22.58 -5.72 -9.39
N SER A 261 -22.47 -6.42 -10.51
CA SER A 261 -23.50 -6.48 -11.56
C SER A 261 -24.79 -7.15 -11.07
N GLU A 262 -24.68 -8.33 -10.44
CA GLU A 262 -25.82 -9.16 -10.04
C GLU A 262 -26.66 -8.51 -8.93
N LEU A 263 -26.00 -7.81 -8.00
CA LEU A 263 -26.66 -7.23 -6.82
C LEU A 263 -26.95 -5.73 -6.97
N GLY A 264 -26.52 -5.12 -8.06
CA GLY A 264 -26.61 -3.67 -8.21
C GLY A 264 -25.85 -2.92 -7.13
N ILE A 265 -24.61 -3.37 -6.85
CA ILE A 265 -23.75 -2.78 -5.83
C ILE A 265 -23.44 -1.32 -6.18
N THR A 266 -23.50 -0.47 -5.17
CA THR A 266 -23.30 0.97 -5.32
C THR A 266 -21.95 1.44 -4.79
N HIS A 267 -21.42 0.80 -3.74
CA HIS A 267 -20.19 1.21 -3.05
C HIS A 267 -19.32 -0.02 -2.77
N THR A 268 -18.13 -0.02 -3.29
CA THR A 268 -17.09 -1.02 -3.01
C THR A 268 -15.76 -0.52 -3.56
N GLY A 269 -14.66 -1.16 -3.21
CA GLY A 269 -13.34 -0.80 -3.71
C GLY A 269 -12.26 -1.66 -3.09
N GLY A 270 -11.03 -1.22 -3.25
CA GLY A 270 -9.88 -1.93 -2.72
C GLY A 270 -8.57 -1.24 -3.10
N PRO A 271 -7.42 -1.85 -2.78
CA PRO A 271 -6.12 -1.35 -3.19
C PRO A 271 -5.95 -1.33 -4.71
N ASN A 272 -5.00 -0.53 -5.18
CA ASN A 272 -4.72 -0.33 -6.61
C ASN A 272 -4.49 -1.65 -7.37
N PHE A 273 -3.83 -2.63 -6.74
CA PHE A 273 -3.59 -3.94 -7.37
C PHE A 273 -4.87 -4.69 -7.74
N ALA A 274 -5.97 -4.43 -7.05
CA ALA A 274 -7.24 -5.11 -7.31
C ALA A 274 -7.81 -4.71 -8.68
N TYR A 275 -7.76 -3.43 -8.98
CA TYR A 275 -8.17 -2.89 -10.28
C TYR A 275 -7.28 -3.40 -11.41
N ASP A 276 -5.95 -3.41 -11.20
CA ASP A 276 -4.98 -3.99 -12.12
C ASP A 276 -5.23 -5.48 -12.37
N LEU A 277 -5.58 -6.23 -11.33
CA LEU A 277 -5.84 -7.67 -11.44
C LEU A 277 -7.12 -7.95 -12.23
N CYS A 278 -8.17 -7.16 -11.99
CA CYS A 278 -9.42 -7.23 -12.76
C CYS A 278 -9.20 -6.88 -14.23
N ASP A 279 -8.48 -5.78 -14.51
CA ASP A 279 -8.15 -5.37 -15.87
C ASP A 279 -7.41 -6.45 -16.65
N ARG A 280 -6.33 -6.99 -16.07
CA ARG A 280 -5.57 -8.08 -16.71
C ARG A 280 -6.40 -9.33 -16.94
N ARG A 281 -7.26 -9.70 -15.98
CA ARG A 281 -8.10 -10.89 -16.11
C ARG A 281 -9.21 -10.71 -17.15
N ALA A 282 -9.75 -9.52 -17.24
CA ALA A 282 -10.79 -9.15 -18.21
C ALA A 282 -10.29 -9.17 -19.65
N ALA A 283 -8.98 -9.01 -19.90
CA ALA A 283 -8.41 -8.99 -21.24
C ALA A 283 -8.69 -10.27 -22.07
N THR A 284 -8.91 -11.41 -21.41
CA THR A 284 -9.16 -12.72 -22.04
C THR A 284 -10.45 -13.39 -21.59
N ALA A 285 -11.27 -12.71 -20.78
CA ALA A 285 -12.49 -13.27 -20.22
C ALA A 285 -13.72 -12.86 -21.02
N ASP A 286 -14.78 -13.69 -20.95
CA ASP A 286 -16.10 -13.30 -21.43
C ASP A 286 -16.77 -12.37 -20.38
N LEU A 287 -17.07 -11.15 -20.82
CA LEU A 287 -17.73 -10.11 -20.01
C LEU A 287 -19.20 -9.92 -20.41
N THR A 288 -19.78 -10.83 -21.19
CA THR A 288 -21.19 -10.74 -21.62
C THR A 288 -22.11 -10.67 -20.40
N GLY A 289 -23.02 -9.70 -20.39
CA GLY A 289 -24.00 -9.48 -19.32
C GLY A 289 -23.45 -8.75 -18.09
N LEU A 290 -22.16 -8.34 -18.08
CA LEU A 290 -21.62 -7.51 -17.01
C LEU A 290 -22.18 -6.09 -17.09
N ASP A 291 -22.78 -5.59 -16.00
CA ASP A 291 -23.29 -4.22 -15.86
C ASP A 291 -22.78 -3.58 -14.56
N LEU A 292 -21.91 -2.59 -14.68
CA LEU A 292 -21.31 -1.84 -13.58
C LEU A 292 -21.92 -0.43 -13.40
N SER A 293 -23.03 -0.14 -14.08
CA SER A 293 -23.65 1.21 -14.11
C SER A 293 -24.15 1.68 -12.74
N THR A 294 -24.44 0.73 -11.83
CA THR A 294 -24.85 1.03 -10.45
C THR A 294 -23.70 1.41 -9.53
N TRP A 295 -22.45 1.12 -9.90
CA TRP A 295 -21.27 1.37 -9.08
C TRP A 295 -20.95 2.86 -9.03
N ARG A 296 -21.34 3.51 -7.93
CA ARG A 296 -21.23 4.97 -7.73
C ARG A 296 -19.92 5.37 -7.08
N LEU A 297 -19.35 4.47 -6.26
CA LEU A 297 -18.13 4.73 -5.52
C LEU A 297 -17.21 3.52 -5.53
N ALA A 298 -16.04 3.70 -6.14
CA ALA A 298 -14.93 2.77 -6.29
C ALA A 298 -13.72 3.34 -5.54
N PHE A 299 -13.65 3.15 -4.18
CA PHE A 299 -12.51 3.69 -3.47
C PHE A 299 -11.22 2.95 -3.84
N ASN A 300 -10.11 3.70 -3.87
CA ASN A 300 -8.77 3.18 -4.08
C ASN A 300 -7.82 3.75 -3.04
N GLY A 301 -7.16 2.91 -2.26
CA GLY A 301 -6.27 3.33 -1.18
C GLY A 301 -5.43 2.20 -0.61
N ALA A 302 -4.79 2.48 0.52
CA ALA A 302 -3.93 1.56 1.25
C ALA A 302 -2.58 1.24 0.59
N GLU A 303 -2.35 1.61 -0.65
CA GLU A 303 -1.06 1.54 -1.36
C GLU A 303 -0.96 2.69 -2.37
N PRO A 304 0.21 2.94 -2.97
CA PRO A 304 0.34 3.97 -4.00
C PRO A 304 -0.64 3.76 -5.15
N ILE A 305 -1.40 4.80 -5.48
CA ILE A 305 -2.41 4.77 -6.52
C ILE A 305 -1.76 5.23 -7.84
N ARG A 306 -1.93 4.43 -8.91
CA ARG A 306 -1.35 4.72 -10.22
C ARG A 306 -2.43 5.26 -11.16
N PRO A 307 -2.25 6.46 -11.76
CA PRO A 307 -3.20 7.01 -12.72
C PRO A 307 -3.45 6.07 -13.89
N ALA A 308 -2.39 5.42 -14.40
CA ALA A 308 -2.50 4.45 -15.49
C ALA A 308 -3.40 3.25 -15.14
N THR A 309 -3.41 2.78 -13.89
CA THR A 309 -4.32 1.72 -13.44
C THR A 309 -5.78 2.19 -13.48
N LEU A 310 -6.05 3.39 -12.96
CA LEU A 310 -7.39 3.97 -12.98
C LEU A 310 -7.90 4.14 -14.42
N GLN A 311 -7.06 4.68 -15.30
CA GLN A 311 -7.41 4.92 -16.69
C GLN A 311 -7.67 3.60 -17.44
N ARG A 312 -6.75 2.62 -17.36
CA ARG A 312 -6.95 1.32 -18.04
C ARG A 312 -8.20 0.61 -17.56
N PHE A 313 -8.47 0.63 -16.25
CA PHE A 313 -9.69 0.04 -15.70
C PHE A 313 -10.93 0.76 -16.22
N ALA A 314 -10.95 2.09 -16.19
CA ALA A 314 -12.06 2.89 -16.69
C ALA A 314 -12.34 2.62 -18.17
N ASP A 315 -11.32 2.64 -19.02
CA ASP A 315 -11.44 2.41 -20.46
C ASP A 315 -11.97 0.99 -20.77
N ARG A 316 -11.49 -0.02 -20.05
CA ARG A 316 -11.91 -1.40 -20.24
C ARG A 316 -13.37 -1.62 -19.86
N PHE A 317 -13.81 -1.02 -18.75
CA PHE A 317 -15.15 -1.27 -18.20
C PHE A 317 -16.18 -0.19 -18.55
N ALA A 318 -15.80 0.87 -19.29
CA ALA A 318 -16.75 1.85 -19.82
C ALA A 318 -17.87 1.22 -20.67
N PRO A 319 -17.58 0.24 -21.58
CA PRO A 319 -18.64 -0.45 -22.31
C PRO A 319 -19.62 -1.24 -21.44
N HIS A 320 -19.23 -1.52 -20.19
CA HIS A 320 -20.03 -2.22 -19.18
C HIS A 320 -20.63 -1.26 -18.14
N GLY A 321 -20.69 0.04 -18.43
CA GLY A 321 -21.36 1.04 -17.60
C GLY A 321 -20.53 1.61 -16.45
N PHE A 322 -19.24 1.22 -16.29
CA PHE A 322 -18.37 1.85 -15.30
C PHE A 322 -18.05 3.30 -15.68
N ARG A 323 -18.13 4.18 -14.71
CA ARG A 323 -17.85 5.61 -14.90
C ARG A 323 -16.59 6.01 -14.13
N PRO A 324 -15.63 6.70 -14.78
CA PRO A 324 -14.38 7.12 -14.13
C PRO A 324 -14.59 7.94 -12.86
N GLU A 325 -15.66 8.75 -12.79
CA GLU A 325 -16.02 9.58 -11.64
C GLU A 325 -16.44 8.75 -10.41
N ALA A 326 -16.67 7.43 -10.58
CA ALA A 326 -16.88 6.54 -9.47
C ALA A 326 -15.61 6.34 -8.63
N PHE A 327 -14.44 6.52 -9.19
CA PHE A 327 -13.20 6.40 -8.41
C PHE A 327 -13.12 7.43 -7.30
N LEU A 328 -12.69 6.94 -6.12
CA LEU A 328 -12.43 7.75 -4.94
C LEU A 328 -11.05 7.36 -4.39
N PRO A 329 -9.97 8.01 -4.88
CA PRO A 329 -8.67 7.92 -4.23
C PRO A 329 -8.75 8.37 -2.79
N CYS A 330 -8.11 7.63 -1.88
CA CYS A 330 -8.10 7.95 -0.47
C CYS A 330 -6.79 7.55 0.20
N TYR A 331 -6.47 8.26 1.28
CA TYR A 331 -5.34 7.95 2.14
C TYR A 331 -5.81 7.68 3.56
N GLY A 332 -5.13 6.74 4.23
CA GLY A 332 -5.40 6.41 5.61
C GLY A 332 -4.44 5.38 6.18
N LEU A 333 -4.51 5.21 7.50
CA LEU A 333 -3.66 4.30 8.26
C LEU A 333 -4.36 3.88 9.56
N ALA A 334 -3.96 2.74 10.11
CA ALA A 334 -4.57 2.19 11.31
C ALA A 334 -4.44 3.12 12.53
N GLU A 335 -3.33 3.87 12.64
CA GLU A 335 -3.09 4.83 13.72
C GLU A 335 -4.05 6.03 13.68
N ALA A 336 -4.69 6.27 12.52
CA ALA A 336 -5.79 7.23 12.36
C ALA A 336 -7.17 6.54 12.29
N THR A 337 -7.26 5.33 12.76
CA THR A 337 -8.40 4.40 12.66
C THR A 337 -8.53 3.81 11.27
N LEU A 338 -8.80 4.61 10.21
CA LEU A 338 -8.81 4.16 8.82
C LEU A 338 -8.61 5.35 7.86
N ILE A 339 -9.67 6.09 7.50
CA ILE A 339 -9.60 7.17 6.50
C ILE A 339 -9.08 8.48 7.10
N VAL A 340 -8.26 9.19 6.34
CA VAL A 340 -7.73 10.53 6.65
C VAL A 340 -8.11 11.54 5.58
N THR A 341 -8.01 11.15 4.29
CA THR A 341 -8.42 11.97 3.15
C THR A 341 -9.17 11.13 2.14
N GLY A 342 -10.02 11.73 1.33
CA GLY A 342 -10.71 11.07 0.23
C GLY A 342 -11.44 12.06 -0.65
N HIS A 343 -11.42 11.80 -1.95
CA HIS A 343 -12.03 12.66 -2.95
C HIS A 343 -12.36 11.90 -4.23
N HIS A 344 -13.45 12.26 -4.89
CA HIS A 344 -13.75 11.71 -6.22
C HIS A 344 -12.70 12.14 -7.23
N TRP A 345 -12.20 11.19 -7.99
CA TRP A 345 -11.16 11.44 -8.98
C TRP A 345 -11.68 12.26 -10.16
N SER A 346 -11.01 13.35 -10.45
CA SER A 346 -11.37 14.27 -11.55
C SER A 346 -10.73 13.91 -12.89
N GLY A 347 -10.12 12.73 -13.00
CA GLY A 347 -9.45 12.27 -14.22
C GLY A 347 -7.94 12.59 -14.25
N PRO A 348 -7.23 12.12 -15.30
CA PRO A 348 -5.77 12.28 -15.38
C PRO A 348 -5.31 13.72 -15.61
N ALA A 349 -6.20 14.61 -16.07
CA ALA A 349 -5.83 16.02 -16.30
C ALA A 349 -5.78 16.83 -15.00
N ASP A 350 -6.74 16.62 -14.09
CA ASP A 350 -6.93 17.43 -12.88
C ASP A 350 -6.78 16.63 -11.59
N GLY A 351 -6.72 15.31 -11.66
CA GLY A 351 -6.63 14.39 -10.51
C GLY A 351 -5.21 13.90 -10.21
N VAL A 352 -4.18 14.53 -10.78
CA VAL A 352 -2.77 14.21 -10.53
C VAL A 352 -1.94 15.47 -10.33
N ASP A 353 -0.84 15.34 -9.59
CA ASP A 353 0.14 16.42 -9.45
C ASP A 353 1.09 16.49 -10.66
N GLU A 354 2.05 17.43 -10.61
CA GLU A 354 3.05 17.64 -11.67
C GLU A 354 4.00 16.46 -11.89
N ASP A 355 4.15 15.59 -10.86
CA ASP A 355 4.92 14.36 -10.93
C ASP A 355 4.06 13.15 -11.34
N GLY A 356 2.79 13.37 -11.70
CA GLY A 356 1.85 12.33 -12.11
C GLY A 356 1.31 11.47 -10.97
N ARG A 357 1.35 11.96 -9.71
CA ARG A 357 0.80 11.25 -8.55
C ARG A 357 -0.65 11.63 -8.31
N VAL A 358 -1.43 10.63 -7.88
CA VAL A 358 -2.88 10.81 -7.70
C VAL A 358 -3.19 11.67 -6.47
N ASP A 359 -4.06 12.64 -6.64
CA ASP A 359 -4.67 13.42 -5.57
C ASP A 359 -5.59 12.52 -4.72
N CYS A 360 -5.30 12.47 -3.42
CA CYS A 360 -6.09 11.73 -2.42
C CYS A 360 -7.10 12.60 -1.68
N GLY A 361 -7.30 13.84 -2.10
CA GLY A 361 -8.32 14.74 -1.60
C GLY A 361 -8.00 15.50 -0.31
N PRO A 362 -8.97 16.28 0.16
CA PRO A 362 -8.83 17.04 1.39
C PRO A 362 -8.93 16.15 2.63
N VAL A 363 -8.42 16.66 3.77
CA VAL A 363 -8.59 16.00 5.06
C VAL A 363 -10.07 15.94 5.45
N ILE A 364 -10.47 14.82 6.06
CA ILE A 364 -11.84 14.60 6.53
C ILE A 364 -12.25 15.60 7.61
N ASP A 365 -13.54 15.85 7.73
CA ASP A 365 -14.08 16.79 8.70
C ASP A 365 -13.68 16.47 10.15
N GLY A 366 -13.44 17.53 10.93
CA GLY A 366 -13.03 17.42 12.34
C GLY A 366 -11.56 17.05 12.54
N HIS A 367 -10.78 16.89 11.45
CA HIS A 367 -9.35 16.60 11.48
C HIS A 367 -8.54 17.76 10.90
N THR A 368 -7.27 17.83 11.28
CA THR A 368 -6.31 18.76 10.67
C THR A 368 -5.08 17.98 10.22
N LEU A 369 -4.57 18.37 9.06
CA LEU A 369 -3.38 17.82 8.46
C LEU A 369 -2.39 18.95 8.19
N VAL A 370 -1.13 18.74 8.55
CA VAL A 370 -0.03 19.65 8.24
C VAL A 370 1.15 18.83 7.72
N LEU A 371 1.93 19.43 6.83
CA LEU A 371 3.19 18.86 6.38
C LEU A 371 4.33 19.51 7.14
N VAL A 372 5.24 18.68 7.63
CA VAL A 372 6.33 19.08 8.51
C VAL A 372 7.64 18.56 7.94
N ASP A 373 8.65 19.41 7.90
CA ASP A 373 10.00 19.00 7.58
C ASP A 373 10.50 17.99 8.65
N PRO A 374 10.84 16.77 8.26
CA PRO A 374 11.16 15.70 9.22
C PRO A 374 12.45 15.92 10.00
N GLU A 375 13.32 16.84 9.58
CA GLU A 375 14.60 17.16 10.26
C GLU A 375 14.44 18.32 11.23
N THR A 376 13.77 19.39 10.78
CA THR A 376 13.63 20.61 11.59
C THR A 376 12.38 20.61 12.48
N GLY A 377 11.36 19.80 12.13
CA GLY A 377 10.06 19.80 12.81
C GLY A 377 9.20 21.03 12.50
N ALA A 378 9.59 21.85 11.52
CA ALA A 378 8.87 23.06 11.11
C ALA A 378 7.87 22.73 9.98
N PRO A 379 6.73 23.46 9.90
CA PRO A 379 5.82 23.34 8.76
C PRO A 379 6.53 23.70 7.45
N VAL A 380 6.24 22.93 6.39
CA VAL A 380 6.75 23.23 5.05
C VAL A 380 5.78 24.17 4.30
N PRO A 381 6.29 24.96 3.31
CA PRO A 381 5.41 25.77 2.44
C PRO A 381 4.46 24.90 1.62
N GLU A 382 3.36 25.51 1.15
CA GLU A 382 2.41 24.86 0.25
C GLU A 382 3.12 24.36 -1.03
N GLY A 383 2.83 23.13 -1.43
CA GLY A 383 3.45 22.45 -2.57
C GLY A 383 4.80 21.81 -2.28
N ALA A 384 5.45 22.13 -1.15
CA ALA A 384 6.66 21.43 -0.72
C ALA A 384 6.34 20.07 -0.09
N GLU A 385 7.27 19.12 -0.23
CA GLU A 385 7.15 17.80 0.40
C GLU A 385 7.47 17.89 1.90
N GLY A 386 6.69 17.18 2.71
CA GLY A 386 6.92 17.06 4.14
C GLY A 386 6.30 15.80 4.73
N GLU A 387 6.67 15.46 5.98
CA GLU A 387 6.03 14.38 6.73
C GLU A 387 4.59 14.77 7.08
N ILE A 388 3.65 13.89 6.81
CA ILE A 388 2.22 14.09 7.07
C ILE A 388 1.99 13.96 8.59
N TRP A 389 1.57 15.06 9.23
CA TRP A 389 1.18 15.09 10.64
C TRP A 389 -0.31 15.39 10.77
N ILE A 390 -1.01 14.57 11.59
CA ILE A 390 -2.48 14.59 11.67
C ILE A 390 -2.94 14.73 13.11
N SER A 391 -4.00 15.51 13.33
CA SER A 391 -4.75 15.50 14.58
C SER A 391 -6.25 15.43 14.32
N GLY A 392 -6.99 14.83 15.26
CA GLY A 392 -8.44 14.69 15.14
C GLY A 392 -9.00 13.60 16.05
N PRO A 393 -10.31 13.43 16.10
CA PRO A 393 -10.98 12.53 17.03
C PRO A 393 -10.78 11.04 16.71
N SER A 394 -10.38 10.68 15.48
CA SER A 394 -10.11 9.29 15.10
C SER A 394 -8.65 8.86 15.32
N ILE A 395 -7.79 9.75 15.81
CA ILE A 395 -6.39 9.42 16.05
C ILE A 395 -6.26 8.54 17.29
N SER A 396 -5.57 7.40 17.13
CA SER A 396 -5.22 6.48 18.21
C SER A 396 -4.40 7.18 19.31
N ASN A 397 -4.54 6.71 20.55
CA ASN A 397 -3.69 7.18 21.64
C ASN A 397 -2.29 6.55 21.67
N GLY A 398 -2.03 5.53 20.85
CA GLY A 398 -0.72 4.88 20.74
C GLY A 398 -0.81 3.38 20.51
N TYR A 399 0.31 2.71 20.77
CA TYR A 399 0.42 1.26 20.63
C TYR A 399 0.21 0.56 21.97
N TRP A 400 -0.40 -0.63 21.91
CA TRP A 400 -0.59 -1.52 23.05
C TRP A 400 0.77 -1.95 23.62
N ASN A 401 0.87 -2.01 24.96
CA ASN A 401 2.09 -2.39 25.69
C ASN A 401 3.37 -1.62 25.33
N SER A 402 3.29 -0.48 24.68
CA SER A 402 4.46 0.32 24.30
C SER A 402 5.10 1.01 25.54
N THR A 403 5.63 0.21 26.47
CA THR A 403 6.34 0.72 27.67
C THR A 403 7.76 1.23 27.37
N GLY A 404 8.19 1.20 26.10
CA GLY A 404 9.58 1.50 25.74
C GLY A 404 9.81 2.37 24.49
N ALA A 405 8.80 2.59 23.65
CA ALA A 405 8.96 3.58 22.56
C ALA A 405 8.77 4.99 23.14
N PRO A 406 9.73 5.92 22.96
CA PRO A 406 9.52 7.30 23.39
C PRO A 406 8.23 7.81 22.74
N ALA A 407 7.32 8.37 23.53
CA ALA A 407 6.07 8.97 23.01
C ALA A 407 6.34 9.99 21.89
N GLY A 408 7.54 10.54 21.81
CA GLY A 408 8.01 11.46 20.79
C GLY A 408 8.28 10.86 19.41
N GLU A 409 8.32 9.52 19.24
CA GLU A 409 8.45 8.92 17.90
C GLU A 409 7.13 8.87 17.15
N LEU A 410 6.02 8.59 17.85
CA LEU A 410 4.69 8.48 17.23
C LEU A 410 3.96 9.82 17.16
N PHE A 411 4.24 10.73 18.09
CA PHE A 411 3.56 12.01 18.16
C PHE A 411 4.55 13.18 18.22
N GLY A 412 4.21 14.25 17.52
CA GLY A 412 4.83 15.56 17.64
C GLY A 412 3.88 16.58 18.25
N VAL A 413 4.43 17.73 18.66
CA VAL A 413 3.65 18.87 19.10
C VAL A 413 3.97 20.05 18.19
N LEU A 414 2.93 20.62 17.58
CA LEU A 414 3.02 21.81 16.76
C LEU A 414 1.91 22.77 17.18
N ASP A 415 2.26 24.03 17.48
CA ASP A 415 1.32 25.07 17.97
C ASP A 415 0.49 24.60 19.19
N GLY A 416 1.12 23.87 20.11
CA GLY A 416 0.47 23.30 21.29
C GLY A 416 -0.47 22.11 21.02
N THR A 417 -0.62 21.70 19.76
CA THR A 417 -1.46 20.57 19.36
C THR A 417 -0.63 19.30 19.20
N ARG A 418 -1.02 18.23 19.88
CA ARG A 418 -0.45 16.88 19.69
C ARG A 418 -0.92 16.31 18.36
N ARG A 419 0.00 15.86 17.53
CA ARG A 419 -0.25 15.31 16.19
C ARG A 419 0.40 13.95 16.02
N LEU A 420 -0.29 13.05 15.35
CA LEU A 420 0.27 11.79 14.89
C LEU A 420 1.30 12.06 13.80
N ARG A 421 2.51 11.53 13.96
CA ARG A 421 3.55 11.47 12.93
C ARG A 421 3.36 10.20 12.14
N THR A 422 2.92 10.30 10.89
CA THR A 422 2.57 9.11 10.11
C THR A 422 3.79 8.36 9.58
N GLY A 423 4.92 9.06 9.42
CA GLY A 423 6.09 8.55 8.70
C GLY A 423 5.87 8.46 7.19
N ASP A 424 4.71 8.87 6.69
CA ASP A 424 4.42 9.02 5.27
C ASP A 424 4.74 10.46 4.84
N LEU A 425 5.19 10.63 3.61
CA LEU A 425 5.50 11.93 2.99
C LEU A 425 4.40 12.33 2.02
N GLY A 426 4.20 13.62 1.85
CA GLY A 426 3.20 14.13 0.93
C GLY A 426 3.39 15.60 0.59
N ARG A 427 2.56 16.08 -0.32
CA ARG A 427 2.42 17.50 -0.70
C ARG A 427 0.99 17.94 -0.50
N LEU A 428 0.79 19.19 -0.09
CA LEU A 428 -0.52 19.83 -0.03
C LEU A 428 -0.61 20.94 -1.08
N ARG A 429 -1.68 20.90 -1.87
CA ARG A 429 -2.03 21.97 -2.82
C ARG A 429 -3.53 22.26 -2.72
N ALA A 430 -3.87 23.51 -2.48
CA ALA A 430 -5.27 23.94 -2.26
C ALA A 430 -6.02 23.06 -1.23
N GLY A 431 -5.31 22.58 -0.20
CA GLY A 431 -5.86 21.71 0.85
C GLY A 431 -5.98 20.23 0.46
N HIS A 432 -5.60 19.83 -0.75
CA HIS A 432 -5.62 18.45 -1.22
C HIS A 432 -4.25 17.76 -0.99
N LEU A 433 -4.29 16.52 -0.55
CA LEU A 433 -3.11 15.72 -0.26
C LEU A 433 -2.73 14.84 -1.44
N THR A 434 -1.48 14.93 -1.86
CA THR A 434 -0.82 13.92 -2.69
C THR A 434 0.21 13.19 -1.85
N VAL A 435 0.12 11.86 -1.73
CA VAL A 435 1.09 11.05 -0.98
C VAL A 435 2.27 10.73 -1.88
N THR A 436 3.48 11.10 -1.46
CA THR A 436 4.70 10.93 -2.26
C THR A 436 5.48 9.66 -1.91
N GLY A 437 5.36 9.18 -0.67
CA GLY A 437 6.03 7.94 -0.25
C GLY A 437 6.13 7.77 1.25
N ARG A 438 7.09 6.97 1.69
CA ARG A 438 7.43 6.79 3.11
C ARG A 438 8.82 7.30 3.41
N ARG A 439 8.96 8.07 4.48
CA ARG A 439 10.24 8.64 4.93
C ARG A 439 11.37 7.60 4.98
N LYS A 440 11.12 6.42 5.51
CA LYS A 440 12.12 5.34 5.65
C LYS A 440 12.39 4.56 4.35
N ASP A 441 11.53 4.71 3.34
CA ASP A 441 11.67 4.07 2.04
C ASP A 441 12.20 5.07 0.97
N VAL A 442 12.66 6.25 1.41
CA VAL A 442 13.39 7.21 0.57
C VAL A 442 14.84 6.75 0.47
N LEU A 443 15.34 6.71 -0.75
CA LEU A 443 16.74 6.42 -1.09
C LEU A 443 17.41 7.72 -1.52
N ILE A 444 18.52 8.06 -0.91
CA ILE A 444 19.24 9.30 -1.20
C ILE A 444 20.42 8.96 -2.12
N GLN A 445 20.46 9.56 -3.30
CA GLN A 445 21.57 9.41 -4.22
C GLN A 445 22.03 10.80 -4.70
N ASN A 446 23.28 11.14 -4.50
CA ASN A 446 23.86 12.44 -4.88
C ASN A 446 23.07 13.65 -4.33
N GLY A 447 22.49 13.53 -3.13
CA GLY A 447 21.66 14.57 -2.51
C GLY A 447 20.22 14.67 -3.06
N VAL A 448 19.81 13.77 -3.95
CA VAL A 448 18.46 13.70 -4.50
C VAL A 448 17.68 12.58 -3.80
N ASN A 449 16.46 12.86 -3.37
CA ASN A 449 15.56 11.90 -2.77
C ASN A 449 14.82 11.11 -3.85
N HIS A 450 14.93 9.78 -3.81
CA HIS A 450 14.19 8.87 -4.67
C HIS A 450 13.26 8.01 -3.83
N HIS A 451 11.98 7.99 -4.16
CA HIS A 451 11.02 7.13 -3.47
C HIS A 451 11.09 5.70 -4.01
N ALA A 452 11.23 4.73 -3.13
CA ALA A 452 11.38 3.32 -3.50
C ALA A 452 10.26 2.83 -4.43
N HIS A 453 9.03 3.33 -4.26
CA HIS A 453 7.91 2.91 -5.10
C HIS A 453 8.00 3.44 -6.54
N ASP A 454 8.53 4.67 -6.75
CA ASP A 454 8.74 5.24 -8.09
C ASP A 454 9.78 4.40 -8.86
N LEU A 455 10.87 4.03 -8.18
CA LEU A 455 11.88 3.14 -8.73
C LEU A 455 11.31 1.77 -9.10
N CYS A 456 10.47 1.20 -8.24
CA CYS A 456 9.80 -0.07 -8.49
C CYS A 456 8.80 0.02 -9.65
N SER A 457 8.06 1.11 -9.76
CA SER A 457 7.14 1.35 -10.88
C SER A 457 7.88 1.44 -12.19
N ALA A 458 8.92 2.26 -12.27
CA ALA A 458 9.76 2.39 -13.44
C ALA A 458 10.40 1.05 -13.88
N ALA A 459 10.79 0.21 -12.93
CA ALA A 459 11.37 -1.11 -13.22
C ALA A 459 10.34 -2.11 -13.77
N THR A 460 9.07 -1.99 -13.42
CA THR A 460 8.05 -3.04 -13.69
C THR A 460 6.97 -2.62 -14.67
N GLU A 461 6.70 -1.32 -14.84
CA GLU A 461 5.63 -0.82 -15.71
C GLU A 461 5.98 -1.12 -17.17
N ASP A 462 4.99 -1.61 -17.93
CA ASP A 462 5.13 -2.00 -19.33
C ASP A 462 6.35 -2.92 -19.64
N ASN A 463 6.79 -3.69 -18.65
CA ASN A 463 7.87 -4.66 -18.80
C ASN A 463 7.32 -6.09 -18.71
N PRO A 464 7.08 -6.78 -19.85
CA PRO A 464 6.50 -8.12 -19.85
C PRO A 464 7.45 -9.21 -19.28
N ALA A 465 8.74 -8.91 -19.16
CA ALA A 465 9.73 -9.83 -18.62
C ALA A 465 9.72 -9.92 -17.09
N VAL A 466 9.08 -8.97 -16.42
CA VAL A 466 8.97 -8.94 -14.95
C VAL A 466 7.52 -8.91 -14.49
N ARG A 467 7.30 -9.31 -13.25
CA ARG A 467 6.00 -9.18 -12.58
C ARG A 467 5.88 -7.77 -11.97
N PRO A 468 4.66 -7.30 -11.67
CA PRO A 468 4.45 -5.98 -11.04
C PRO A 468 4.85 -5.98 -9.56
N THR A 469 5.86 -6.76 -9.19
CA THR A 469 6.39 -6.89 -7.83
C THR A 469 7.86 -6.56 -7.83
N ALA A 470 8.21 -5.46 -7.21
CA ALA A 470 9.59 -5.05 -7.03
C ALA A 470 9.80 -4.46 -5.63
N ALA A 471 11.04 -4.47 -5.15
CA ALA A 471 11.46 -3.78 -3.94
C ALA A 471 12.74 -3.00 -4.24
N ALA A 472 12.77 -1.73 -3.85
CA ALA A 472 13.96 -0.89 -3.94
C ALA A 472 14.46 -0.55 -2.53
N PHE A 473 15.76 -0.58 -2.30
CA PHE A 473 16.38 -0.34 -1.00
C PHE A 473 17.87 0.00 -1.15
N ALA A 474 18.44 0.60 -0.10
CA ALA A 474 19.89 0.86 -0.04
C ALA A 474 20.65 -0.44 0.24
N GLY A 475 21.68 -0.71 -0.52
CA GLY A 475 22.65 -1.77 -0.31
C GLY A 475 23.68 -1.45 0.78
N PRO A 476 24.82 -2.21 0.85
CA PRO A 476 25.83 -2.02 1.89
C PRO A 476 26.51 -0.64 1.88
N ASP A 477 26.76 -0.08 0.70
CA ASP A 477 27.45 1.20 0.49
C ASP A 477 26.48 2.33 0.12
N ASP A 478 25.23 2.22 0.58
CA ASP A 478 24.11 3.12 0.28
C ASP A 478 23.76 3.21 -1.22
N GLU A 479 24.26 2.28 -2.04
CA GLU A 479 23.90 2.17 -3.44
C GLU A 479 22.45 1.69 -3.61
N ILE A 480 21.78 2.11 -4.70
CA ILE A 480 20.42 1.68 -4.98
C ILE A 480 20.40 0.23 -5.52
N VAL A 481 19.67 -0.62 -4.80
CA VAL A 481 19.38 -2.01 -5.19
C VAL A 481 17.90 -2.13 -5.53
N ILE A 482 17.61 -2.75 -6.68
CA ILE A 482 16.23 -3.10 -7.06
C ILE A 482 16.10 -4.61 -7.22
N ALA A 483 15.21 -5.21 -6.43
CA ALA A 483 14.80 -6.59 -6.59
C ALA A 483 13.50 -6.65 -7.38
N VAL A 484 13.41 -7.48 -8.43
CA VAL A 484 12.21 -7.69 -9.24
C VAL A 484 11.87 -9.17 -9.33
N GLU A 485 10.59 -9.52 -9.37
CA GLU A 485 10.15 -10.90 -9.67
C GLU A 485 10.05 -11.12 -11.17
N VAL A 486 10.82 -12.05 -11.73
CA VAL A 486 10.83 -12.34 -13.16
C VAL A 486 9.58 -13.10 -13.63
N ALA A 487 9.13 -12.84 -14.86
CA ALA A 487 8.05 -13.56 -15.52
C ALA A 487 8.64 -14.62 -16.47
N GLY A 488 8.46 -15.90 -16.17
CA GLY A 488 9.03 -16.98 -16.98
C GLY A 488 10.37 -17.51 -16.47
N ARG A 489 11.05 -18.38 -17.27
CA ARG A 489 12.24 -19.10 -16.81
C ARG A 489 13.51 -18.86 -17.63
N ASN A 490 13.41 -18.32 -18.84
CA ASN A 490 14.54 -18.16 -19.75
C ASN A 490 14.72 -16.68 -20.10
N HIS A 491 15.47 -15.97 -19.30
CA HIS A 491 15.87 -14.58 -19.56
C HIS A 491 17.39 -14.51 -19.63
N ASP A 492 17.89 -13.69 -20.55
CA ASP A 492 19.24 -13.16 -20.43
C ASP A 492 19.26 -12.22 -19.22
N THR A 493 19.91 -12.67 -18.15
CA THR A 493 19.93 -11.95 -16.88
C THR A 493 20.66 -10.61 -16.98
N ALA A 494 21.70 -10.52 -17.80
CA ALA A 494 22.47 -9.30 -18.00
C ALA A 494 21.65 -8.27 -18.81
N ALA A 495 21.07 -8.71 -19.92
CA ALA A 495 20.21 -7.85 -20.75
C ALA A 495 18.97 -7.34 -20.00
N LEU A 496 18.30 -8.21 -19.23
CA LEU A 496 17.13 -7.79 -18.43
C LEU A 496 17.53 -6.80 -17.32
N ALA A 497 18.66 -7.01 -16.65
CA ALA A 497 19.13 -6.09 -15.64
C ALA A 497 19.52 -4.72 -16.24
N ALA A 498 20.12 -4.71 -17.43
CA ALA A 498 20.40 -3.48 -18.16
C ALA A 498 19.12 -2.72 -18.55
N ASP A 499 18.13 -3.41 -19.11
CA ASP A 499 16.83 -2.81 -19.43
C ASP A 499 16.17 -2.16 -18.19
N ILE A 500 16.17 -2.85 -17.05
CA ILE A 500 15.63 -2.32 -15.80
C ILE A 500 16.39 -1.05 -15.37
N ARG A 501 17.71 -1.04 -15.43
CA ARG A 501 18.51 0.15 -15.09
C ARG A 501 18.19 1.34 -15.97
N ILE A 502 18.09 1.13 -17.27
CA ILE A 502 17.74 2.16 -18.25
C ILE A 502 16.35 2.73 -17.95
N ARG A 503 15.36 1.88 -17.75
CA ARG A 503 13.99 2.32 -17.43
C ARG A 503 13.95 3.18 -16.18
N VAL A 504 14.60 2.73 -15.10
CA VAL A 504 14.64 3.47 -13.84
C VAL A 504 15.40 4.79 -14.02
N LEU A 505 16.55 4.78 -14.66
CA LEU A 505 17.32 6.00 -14.92
C LEU A 505 16.51 7.01 -15.73
N THR A 506 15.87 6.57 -16.81
CA THR A 506 15.08 7.44 -17.70
C THR A 506 13.87 8.03 -16.98
N ALA A 507 13.18 7.25 -16.16
CA ALA A 507 11.94 7.68 -15.50
C ALA A 507 12.18 8.52 -14.24
N THR A 508 13.27 8.25 -13.50
CA THR A 508 13.47 8.82 -12.14
C THR A 508 14.80 9.55 -11.94
N GLY A 509 15.72 9.46 -12.90
CA GLY A 509 17.09 9.97 -12.75
C GLY A 509 17.95 9.13 -11.78
N ALA A 510 17.41 8.09 -11.15
CA ALA A 510 18.12 7.26 -10.19
C ALA A 510 19.00 6.22 -10.89
N ARG A 511 20.21 6.01 -10.39
CA ARG A 511 21.14 4.99 -10.90
C ARG A 511 21.05 3.73 -10.03
N VAL A 512 20.65 2.64 -10.66
CA VAL A 512 20.55 1.34 -9.98
C VAL A 512 21.85 0.59 -10.10
N HIS A 513 22.53 0.38 -8.99
CA HIS A 513 23.79 -0.36 -8.95
C HIS A 513 23.55 -1.87 -9.11
N THR A 514 22.67 -2.44 -8.31
CA THR A 514 22.40 -3.87 -8.33
C THR A 514 20.93 -4.16 -8.65
N VAL A 515 20.69 -5.02 -9.65
CA VAL A 515 19.38 -5.59 -9.94
C VAL A 515 19.37 -7.04 -9.47
N VAL A 516 18.42 -7.40 -8.60
CA VAL A 516 18.23 -8.76 -8.10
C VAL A 516 17.03 -9.39 -8.82
N LEU A 517 17.29 -10.32 -9.70
CA LEU A 517 16.26 -11.05 -10.45
C LEU A 517 15.75 -12.23 -9.61
N CYS A 518 14.58 -12.09 -9.04
CA CYS A 518 13.98 -13.02 -8.09
C CYS A 518 12.99 -13.98 -8.75
N PRO A 519 12.91 -15.25 -8.31
CA PRO A 519 11.77 -16.09 -8.62
C PRO A 519 10.44 -15.50 -8.11
N PRO A 520 9.30 -15.88 -8.70
CA PRO A 520 7.99 -15.44 -8.24
C PRO A 520 7.75 -15.75 -6.75
N ARG A 521 7.11 -14.83 -6.02
CA ARG A 521 6.79 -14.93 -4.57
C ARG A 521 8.00 -14.90 -3.64
N THR A 522 9.12 -14.37 -4.09
CA THR A 522 10.35 -14.23 -3.29
C THR A 522 10.38 -12.92 -2.52
N ILE A 523 9.94 -11.83 -3.16
CA ILE A 523 9.91 -10.50 -2.54
C ILE A 523 8.90 -10.48 -1.39
N PRO A 524 9.33 -10.11 -0.17
CA PRO A 524 8.46 -10.14 1.00
C PRO A 524 7.33 -9.12 0.89
N ARG A 525 6.13 -9.55 1.27
CA ARG A 525 4.92 -8.72 1.31
C ARG A 525 4.24 -8.83 2.65
N THR A 526 3.46 -7.82 2.99
CA THR A 526 2.54 -7.86 4.12
C THR A 526 1.36 -8.80 3.80
N THR A 527 0.55 -9.07 4.81
CA THR A 527 -0.71 -9.83 4.64
C THR A 527 -1.75 -9.11 3.79
N SER A 528 -1.63 -7.78 3.67
CA SER A 528 -2.44 -6.96 2.75
C SER A 528 -1.85 -6.87 1.34
N GLY A 529 -0.74 -7.56 1.06
CA GLY A 529 -0.10 -7.58 -0.26
C GLY A 529 0.96 -6.49 -0.48
N LYS A 530 1.15 -5.55 0.45
CA LYS A 530 2.15 -4.47 0.32
C LYS A 530 3.57 -5.02 0.36
N VAL A 531 4.45 -4.52 -0.49
CA VAL A 531 5.88 -4.86 -0.49
C VAL A 531 6.56 -4.32 0.78
N GLN A 532 7.43 -5.15 1.37
CA GLN A 532 8.21 -4.81 2.56
C GLN A 532 9.67 -4.51 2.17
N HIS A 533 9.96 -3.27 1.74
CA HIS A 533 11.28 -2.86 1.28
C HIS A 533 12.39 -3.12 2.30
N SER A 534 12.17 -2.76 3.57
CA SER A 534 13.14 -2.98 4.65
C SER A 534 13.42 -4.46 4.91
N LEU A 535 12.41 -5.35 4.81
CA LEU A 535 12.62 -6.80 4.96
C LEU A 535 13.32 -7.39 3.73
N ALA A 536 13.04 -6.87 2.53
CA ALA A 536 13.76 -7.25 1.32
C ALA A 536 15.24 -6.87 1.43
N ARG A 537 15.54 -5.66 1.93
CA ARG A 537 16.90 -5.22 2.26
C ARG A 537 17.60 -6.18 3.22
N THR A 538 17.00 -6.47 4.36
CA THR A 538 17.56 -7.39 5.36
C THR A 538 17.88 -8.74 4.74
N ARG A 539 16.94 -9.32 3.97
CA ARG A 539 17.15 -10.61 3.30
C ARG A 539 18.20 -10.57 2.18
N HIS A 540 18.36 -9.42 1.53
CA HIS A 540 19.43 -9.25 0.55
C HIS A 540 20.79 -9.25 1.24
N LEU A 541 20.95 -8.49 2.33
CA LEU A 541 22.18 -8.36 3.08
C LEU A 541 22.61 -9.67 3.79
N ASP A 542 21.66 -10.48 4.25
CA ASP A 542 21.93 -11.79 4.86
C ASP A 542 21.95 -12.95 3.86
N GLY A 543 21.79 -12.67 2.55
CA GLY A 543 21.82 -13.66 1.47
C GLY A 543 20.59 -14.56 1.38
N THR A 544 19.50 -14.25 2.09
CA THR A 544 18.27 -15.08 2.13
C THR A 544 17.14 -14.59 1.22
N LEU A 545 17.32 -13.47 0.51
CA LEU A 545 16.30 -12.95 -0.40
C LEU A 545 15.97 -13.93 -1.54
N GLY A 546 16.98 -14.68 -1.99
CA GLY A 546 16.86 -15.53 -3.18
C GLY A 546 16.87 -14.70 -4.47
N GLY A 547 17.38 -15.31 -5.54
CA GLY A 547 17.51 -14.65 -6.85
C GLY A 547 18.96 -14.47 -7.28
N THR A 548 19.14 -13.95 -8.50
CA THR A 548 20.45 -13.66 -9.10
C THR A 548 20.69 -12.15 -9.04
N ALA A 549 21.68 -11.74 -8.28
CA ALA A 549 22.13 -10.35 -8.26
C ALA A 549 23.01 -10.08 -9.49
N VAL A 550 22.68 -9.04 -10.24
CA VAL A 550 23.45 -8.55 -11.38
C VAL A 550 23.90 -7.13 -11.03
N THR A 551 25.16 -7.01 -10.62
CA THR A 551 25.77 -5.72 -10.28
C THR A 551 26.21 -5.01 -11.55
N ALA A 552 26.10 -3.68 -11.59
CA ALA A 552 26.72 -2.90 -12.66
C ALA A 552 28.25 -3.09 -12.59
N THR A 553 28.81 -3.63 -13.65
CA THR A 553 30.28 -3.73 -13.75
C THR A 553 30.75 -2.39 -14.33
N PRO A 554 31.75 -1.72 -13.76
CA PRO A 554 32.37 -0.60 -14.43
C PRO A 554 32.93 -1.10 -15.77
N VAL A 555 32.37 -0.67 -16.87
CA VAL A 555 32.89 -1.04 -18.18
C VAL A 555 34.02 -0.10 -18.49
N THR A 556 35.25 -0.59 -18.43
CA THR A 556 36.40 0.09 -18.99
C THR A 556 36.25 0.06 -20.51
N ALA A 557 36.14 1.26 -21.11
CA ALA A 557 36.13 1.41 -22.56
C ALA A 557 37.33 0.70 -23.20
N THR A 558 37.06 -0.11 -24.22
CA THR A 558 38.12 -0.70 -25.03
C THR A 558 38.74 0.39 -25.90
N ALA A 559 39.95 0.17 -26.42
CA ALA A 559 40.58 1.09 -27.37
C ALA A 559 39.72 1.31 -28.63
N GLU A 560 38.99 0.25 -29.04
CA GLU A 560 38.10 0.26 -30.20
C GLU A 560 36.83 1.09 -29.92
N ASP A 561 36.26 0.99 -28.73
CA ASP A 561 35.12 1.79 -28.29
C ASP A 561 35.47 3.28 -28.17
N THR A 562 36.68 3.57 -27.68
CA THR A 562 37.16 4.94 -27.57
C THR A 562 37.36 5.56 -28.95
N GLU A 563 37.88 4.84 -29.92
CA GLU A 563 38.03 5.29 -31.29
C GLU A 563 36.70 5.53 -31.97
N LEU A 564 35.70 4.63 -31.79
CA LEU A 564 34.37 4.77 -32.33
C LEU A 564 33.65 6.04 -31.80
N LEU A 565 33.73 6.29 -30.50
CA LEU A 565 33.15 7.50 -29.89
C LEU A 565 33.88 8.77 -30.39
N THR A 566 35.20 8.70 -30.60
CA THR A 566 35.98 9.78 -31.14
C THR A 566 35.54 10.15 -32.55
N LEU A 567 35.33 9.15 -33.44
CA LEU A 567 34.84 9.36 -34.79
C LEU A 567 33.41 9.95 -34.79
N PHE A 568 32.54 9.45 -33.90
CA PHE A 568 31.19 9.99 -33.75
C PHE A 568 31.21 11.45 -33.30
N LEU A 569 32.00 11.81 -32.29
CA LEU A 569 32.15 13.20 -31.85
C LEU A 569 32.77 14.08 -32.93
N SER A 570 33.71 13.54 -33.74
CA SER A 570 34.26 14.26 -34.89
C SER A 570 33.17 14.64 -35.89
N SER A 571 32.21 13.76 -36.15
CA SER A 571 31.09 14.07 -37.04
C SER A 571 30.17 15.17 -36.48
N ILE A 572 29.93 15.20 -35.16
CA ILE A 572 29.17 16.27 -34.50
C ILE A 572 29.93 17.61 -34.60
N PHE A 573 31.24 17.61 -34.33
CA PHE A 573 32.08 18.82 -34.48
C PHE A 573 32.00 19.36 -35.91
N ALA A 574 32.17 18.50 -36.92
CA ALA A 574 32.05 18.87 -38.31
C ALA A 574 30.70 19.48 -38.65
N ALA A 575 29.62 18.84 -38.25
CA ALA A 575 28.25 19.28 -38.51
C ALA A 575 27.94 20.63 -37.87
N VAL A 576 28.29 20.81 -36.60
CA VAL A 576 28.02 22.05 -35.84
C VAL A 576 28.90 23.20 -36.36
N CYS A 577 30.17 22.94 -36.68
CA CYS A 577 31.05 23.96 -37.23
C CYS A 577 30.85 24.19 -38.73
N GLN A 578 29.98 23.44 -39.39
CA GLN A 578 29.66 23.54 -40.83
C GLN A 578 30.89 23.34 -41.71
N VAL A 579 31.81 22.43 -41.34
CA VAL A 579 32.96 22.04 -42.14
C VAL A 579 32.75 20.65 -42.77
N PRO A 580 33.38 20.37 -43.91
CA PRO A 580 33.17 19.10 -44.63
C PRO A 580 33.55 17.84 -43.81
N SER A 581 34.54 17.96 -42.92
CA SER A 581 35.01 16.90 -42.03
C SER A 581 35.79 17.50 -40.87
N CYS A 582 35.90 16.75 -39.79
CA CYS A 582 36.71 17.08 -38.62
C CYS A 582 37.58 15.87 -38.25
N GLY A 583 38.90 16.11 -38.17
CA GLY A 583 39.83 15.11 -37.69
C GLY A 583 39.73 14.93 -36.17
N PRO A 584 40.14 13.73 -35.63
CA PRO A 584 40.08 13.45 -34.20
C PRO A 584 40.88 14.45 -33.33
N ASP A 585 41.93 15.02 -33.87
CA ASP A 585 42.85 15.92 -33.18
C ASP A 585 42.73 17.38 -33.67
N GLU A 586 41.72 17.70 -34.46
CA GLU A 586 41.45 19.02 -34.98
C GLU A 586 40.76 19.88 -33.91
N THR A 587 41.28 21.11 -33.68
CA THR A 587 40.76 21.95 -32.60
C THR A 587 39.51 22.70 -33.01
N LEU A 588 38.61 22.91 -32.06
CA LEU A 588 37.38 23.69 -32.22
C LEU A 588 37.71 25.10 -32.82
N ALA A 589 38.76 25.72 -32.33
CA ALA A 589 39.22 27.04 -32.85
C ALA A 589 39.69 27.00 -34.32
N ALA A 590 40.35 25.91 -34.76
CA ALA A 590 40.78 25.73 -36.14
C ALA A 590 39.61 25.62 -37.11
N MET A 591 38.46 25.11 -36.64
CA MET A 591 37.21 25.04 -37.41
C MET A 591 36.35 26.31 -37.32
N GLY A 592 36.88 27.39 -36.72
CA GLY A 592 36.13 28.62 -36.52
C GLY A 592 35.07 28.56 -35.41
N GLY A 593 35.17 27.57 -34.53
CA GLY A 593 34.26 27.40 -33.41
C GLY A 593 34.59 28.36 -32.27
N ASP A 594 33.55 28.78 -31.58
CA ASP A 594 33.57 29.64 -30.40
C ASP A 594 32.80 29.00 -29.24
N SER A 595 32.57 29.76 -28.16
CA SER A 595 31.83 29.28 -26.97
C SER A 595 30.36 28.91 -27.31
N LEU A 596 29.74 29.52 -28.33
CA LEU A 596 28.40 29.21 -28.76
C LEU A 596 28.39 27.84 -29.47
N ARG A 597 29.34 27.60 -30.35
CA ARG A 597 29.52 26.30 -31.03
C ARG A 597 29.85 25.20 -30.03
N ALA A 598 30.62 25.48 -28.98
CA ALA A 598 30.88 24.53 -27.91
C ALA A 598 29.60 24.14 -27.16
N ALA A 599 28.69 25.10 -26.94
CA ALA A 599 27.40 24.81 -26.33
C ALA A 599 26.47 23.98 -27.25
N GLU A 600 26.48 24.27 -28.56
CA GLU A 600 25.74 23.48 -29.55
C GLU A 600 26.28 22.03 -29.64
N ILE A 601 27.61 21.86 -29.67
CA ILE A 601 28.27 20.54 -29.65
C ILE A 601 27.86 19.76 -28.40
N ALA A 602 27.91 20.40 -27.22
CA ALA A 602 27.52 19.77 -25.99
C ALA A 602 26.04 19.27 -26.03
N ALA A 603 25.12 20.12 -26.45
CA ALA A 603 23.70 19.79 -26.56
C ALA A 603 23.43 18.66 -27.57
N VAL A 604 24.05 18.70 -28.75
CA VAL A 604 23.87 17.65 -29.78
C VAL A 604 24.48 16.32 -29.30
N ALA A 605 25.66 16.38 -28.67
CA ALA A 605 26.30 15.19 -28.13
C ALA A 605 25.49 14.57 -26.96
N GLU A 606 24.95 15.40 -26.09
CA GLU A 606 24.11 14.96 -24.97
C GLU A 606 22.83 14.30 -25.47
N ASP A 607 22.13 14.89 -26.41
CA ASP A 607 20.93 14.31 -27.03
C ASP A 607 21.23 12.97 -27.71
N ALA A 608 22.29 12.92 -28.50
CA ALA A 608 22.68 11.72 -29.23
C ALA A 608 23.16 10.58 -28.32
N LEU A 609 23.94 10.88 -27.29
CA LEU A 609 24.52 9.92 -26.36
C LEU A 609 23.58 9.58 -25.19
N THR A 610 22.58 10.43 -24.93
CA THR A 610 21.72 10.38 -23.72
C THR A 610 22.50 10.36 -22.39
N LEU A 611 23.69 10.94 -22.40
CA LEU A 611 24.57 11.10 -21.25
C LEU A 611 24.99 12.55 -21.16
N GLU A 612 25.07 13.09 -19.95
CA GLU A 612 25.42 14.49 -19.72
C GLU A 612 26.76 14.86 -20.41
N VAL A 613 26.71 15.84 -21.28
CA VAL A 613 27.89 16.47 -21.92
C VAL A 613 27.89 17.95 -21.58
N ARG A 614 28.76 18.35 -20.68
CA ARG A 614 28.83 19.75 -20.24
C ARG A 614 29.60 20.64 -21.25
N VAL A 615 29.13 21.85 -21.40
CA VAL A 615 29.80 22.87 -22.24
C VAL A 615 31.28 23.04 -21.81
N GLU A 616 31.55 22.97 -20.50
CA GLU A 616 32.91 23.00 -19.97
C GLU A 616 33.79 21.86 -20.46
N ASP A 617 33.21 20.66 -20.68
CA ASP A 617 34.00 19.53 -21.18
C ASP A 617 34.46 19.79 -22.61
N VAL A 618 33.59 20.33 -23.46
CA VAL A 618 33.91 20.72 -24.84
C VAL A 618 34.94 21.82 -24.88
N LEU A 619 34.73 22.88 -24.09
CA LEU A 619 35.67 24.03 -24.03
C LEU A 619 37.07 23.66 -23.52
N ARG A 620 37.16 22.73 -22.58
CA ARG A 620 38.44 22.26 -22.03
C ARG A 620 39.12 21.20 -22.88
N ALA A 621 38.35 20.39 -23.60
CA ALA A 621 38.90 19.33 -24.43
C ALA A 621 39.45 19.87 -25.76
N GLN A 622 38.80 20.87 -26.34
CA GLN A 622 39.13 21.51 -27.62
C GLN A 622 39.14 20.59 -28.85
N THR A 623 39.41 19.31 -28.74
CA THR A 623 39.39 18.32 -29.84
C THR A 623 38.43 17.17 -29.57
N PRO A 624 37.88 16.49 -30.60
CA PRO A 624 37.03 15.29 -30.41
C PRO A 624 37.70 14.20 -29.57
N ARG A 625 38.99 13.92 -29.78
CA ARG A 625 39.75 12.92 -29.02
C ARG A 625 39.89 13.28 -27.55
N GLU A 626 40.22 14.54 -27.25
CA GLU A 626 40.30 15.00 -25.86
C GLU A 626 38.94 15.00 -25.18
N LEU A 627 37.88 15.34 -25.92
CA LEU A 627 36.49 15.25 -25.39
C LEU A 627 36.11 13.79 -25.08
N THR A 628 36.39 12.87 -26.00
CA THR A 628 36.20 11.44 -25.76
C THR A 628 36.93 10.96 -24.50
N ALA A 629 38.20 11.27 -24.38
CA ALA A 629 38.98 10.86 -23.22
C ALA A 629 38.49 11.47 -21.90
N ARG A 630 37.94 12.68 -21.98
CA ARG A 630 37.37 13.39 -20.84
C ARG A 630 36.03 12.80 -20.41
N LEU A 631 35.13 12.58 -21.37
CA LEU A 631 33.84 11.95 -21.14
C LEU A 631 34.00 10.52 -20.63
N ALA A 632 34.89 9.72 -21.23
CA ALA A 632 35.15 8.36 -20.80
C ALA A 632 35.63 8.26 -19.34
N ARG A 633 36.54 9.19 -18.94
CA ARG A 633 36.99 9.28 -17.53
C ARG A 633 35.85 9.69 -16.60
N ARG A 634 35.13 10.76 -16.92
CA ARG A 634 34.02 11.22 -16.08
C ARG A 634 32.93 10.18 -15.96
N TRP A 635 32.56 9.52 -17.05
CA TRP A 635 31.54 8.45 -17.04
C TRP A 635 32.02 7.21 -16.28
N ALA A 636 33.30 6.90 -16.27
CA ALA A 636 33.86 5.85 -15.43
C ALA A 636 33.89 6.26 -13.95
N ASP A 637 34.24 7.49 -13.62
CA ASP A 637 34.24 8.03 -12.26
C ASP A 637 32.80 8.15 -11.70
N ASP A 638 31.83 8.48 -12.57
CA ASP A 638 30.41 8.62 -12.26
C ASP A 638 29.64 7.28 -12.40
N GLU A 639 30.30 6.15 -12.68
CA GLU A 639 29.70 4.81 -12.94
C GLU A 639 28.56 4.81 -14.00
N LEU A 640 28.67 5.69 -15.00
CA LEU A 640 27.66 5.80 -16.06
C LEU A 640 27.73 4.63 -17.05
N PRO A 641 26.61 4.17 -17.63
CA PRO A 641 26.59 3.09 -18.60
C PRO A 641 27.19 3.51 -19.95
N TYR A 642 28.51 3.52 -20.01
CA TYR A 642 29.29 3.85 -21.21
C TYR A 642 28.92 2.94 -22.41
N THR A 643 28.56 1.67 -22.13
CA THR A 643 28.06 0.70 -23.12
C THR A 643 26.84 1.17 -23.87
N ASP A 644 25.89 1.82 -23.18
CA ASP A 644 24.63 2.25 -23.80
C ASP A 644 24.86 3.39 -24.76
N ALA A 645 25.76 4.31 -24.43
CA ALA A 645 26.20 5.37 -25.32
C ALA A 645 26.92 4.78 -26.57
N LEU A 646 27.76 3.77 -26.38
CA LEU A 646 28.44 3.10 -27.49
C LEU A 646 27.49 2.33 -28.40
N ASP A 647 26.52 1.60 -27.85
CA ASP A 647 25.54 0.86 -28.64
C ASP A 647 24.66 1.81 -29.48
N ARG A 648 24.32 2.99 -28.91
CA ARG A 648 23.68 4.07 -29.69
C ARG A 648 24.58 4.61 -30.79
N VAL A 649 25.85 4.89 -30.51
CA VAL A 649 26.81 5.31 -31.51
C VAL A 649 26.94 4.28 -32.63
N LYS A 650 27.04 2.98 -32.29
CA LYS A 650 27.05 1.87 -33.26
C LYS A 650 25.79 1.88 -34.12
N THR A 651 24.64 2.10 -33.52
CA THR A 651 23.35 2.16 -34.23
C THR A 651 23.28 3.40 -35.17
N LEU A 652 23.66 4.56 -34.68
CA LEU A 652 23.64 5.81 -35.47
C LEU A 652 24.62 5.75 -36.64
N MET A 653 25.84 5.21 -36.43
CA MET A 653 26.87 5.08 -37.48
C MET A 653 26.62 3.91 -38.45
N SER A 654 25.72 3.00 -38.19
CA SER A 654 25.35 1.89 -39.08
C SER A 654 24.26 2.24 -40.10
N HIS A 655 23.66 3.43 -40.00
CA HIS A 655 22.56 3.89 -40.84
C HIS A 655 23.00 4.97 -41.86
N ASP A 656 24.26 5.37 -41.84
CA ASP A 656 24.96 6.16 -42.87
C ASP A 656 25.88 5.25 -43.74
#